data_b80630bd23c97d4888cd8ceef1665730
#
_entry.id   b80630bd23c97d4888cd8ceef1665730
#
_cell.length_a   1.000
_cell.length_b   1.000
_cell.length_c   1.000
_cell.angle_alpha   90.00
_cell.angle_beta   90.00
_cell.angle_gamma   90.00
#
_symmetry.space_group_name_H-M   'P 1'
#
loop_
_entity.id
_entity.type
_entity.pdbx_description
1 polymer ?
#
loop_
_entity_poly.entity_id
_entity_poly.type
_entity_poly.pdbx_seq_one_letter_code
_entity_poly.pdbx_strand_id
1 'polypeptide(L)'
;RRRQRQMCIRDRLSTVISILIVILGVIGLTTLPITQYPDIAPPTVSVRATYTGANATAVLNSVIAPLEDQINGVENMMYITSTASNTGSADISVYFNQGTDPDMAAVNVQNRVSMAQGLLPAEVTKVGVTTQKRQTSMLMVFSLYDKEDKYNIEFIENYANINLIPEIKRVNGVGDANVLGQDYSMRIWLKPDIMAQYKLVPNDIAAALSEQNIEAAPGQFGERGNQSFQYTIRYKGRLQKPGEFADIVIKALPDGEVLRLGDIADLELGRLAYTFNNTVNGHKAVSCIVYQMAGTNATQTISDLEKVLANAEKALPEGLGINIAQNANDFLFASIHEVIKTLIEAFILVFIVVYIFLQDMRSTLIPAIAIPVALVGTFFVLKLIGFSLNLLTLSAMVLAIAIVVDDAIVVVEGVHAKLDQGYKSVKQASIDAMNELGGAIVSITLVMMSVFIPVSFMEGTAGTFYRQFGLTMAISIGFSALNALTLSPALCAILLKPHGDETSLKERVGTAMKASRTILLRRYTDAIGKLLHPSITLIFTFIAIIGMISGMFSFSEHPVLCVIFVIISVLALLGMTTDKFKKAFNSTYESILNRYKKNVLFFIQKSVLSFGLVVAAIALLIFFMNTTPTGMVPNEDTGTIMGAVTLPPGTSQERAMEVLNKVDSLIAAEPAVQSRTVISGFGFIGGQGPSYGSIIIKLKNWEERSLMQNSDIVVGSLFMRSQKIIKDAQVLFFAPPMIPGYSASSDIELNMQDKTGGDLGRFFNVITDYISALNARPEISRAQTTFNPSFPQYMLDIDAAALSLIHISEPTRHLR
;
A
#
# COMPACT_ATOMS: atom_id res chain seq x y z
N ARG A 1 -40.29 -46.23 -11.03
CA ARG A 1 -38.95 -46.23 -11.69
C ARG A 1 -38.61 -44.92 -12.40
N ARG A 2 -39.53 -44.24 -13.12
CA ARG A 2 -39.26 -42.91 -13.72
C ARG A 2 -39.03 -41.82 -12.65
N ARG A 3 -39.86 -41.75 -11.59
CA ARG A 3 -39.65 -40.80 -10.46
C ARG A 3 -38.39 -41.08 -9.68
N GLN A 4 -37.99 -42.34 -9.49
CA GLN A 4 -36.72 -42.69 -8.84
C GLN A 4 -35.48 -42.30 -9.67
N ARG A 5 -35.54 -42.48 -11.02
CA ARG A 5 -34.45 -42.02 -11.90
C ARG A 5 -34.32 -40.48 -11.90
N GLN A 6 -35.42 -39.74 -11.90
CA GLN A 6 -35.39 -38.28 -11.82
C GLN A 6 -34.85 -37.79 -10.48
N MET A 7 -35.10 -38.48 -9.38
CA MET A 7 -34.55 -38.16 -8.05
C MET A 7 -33.02 -38.41 -7.93
N CYS A 8 -32.52 -39.54 -8.49
CA CYS A 8 -31.08 -39.83 -8.50
C CYS A 8 -30.28 -38.83 -9.37
N ILE A 9 -30.90 -38.29 -10.43
CA ILE A 9 -30.31 -37.25 -11.26
C ILE A 9 -30.20 -35.93 -10.47
N ARG A 10 -31.17 -35.61 -9.63
CA ARG A 10 -31.19 -34.36 -8.82
C ARG A 10 -30.12 -34.35 -7.74
N ASP A 11 -29.89 -35.45 -7.01
CA ASP A 11 -28.84 -35.54 -5.97
C ASP A 11 -27.43 -35.44 -6.60
N ARG A 12 -27.22 -36.06 -7.77
CA ARG A 12 -25.97 -35.97 -8.52
C ARG A 12 -25.74 -34.57 -9.13
N LEU A 13 -26.83 -33.93 -9.61
CA LEU A 13 -26.76 -32.58 -10.19
C LEU A 13 -26.31 -31.53 -9.15
N SER A 14 -26.84 -31.58 -7.94
CA SER A 14 -26.47 -30.70 -6.84
C SER A 14 -24.98 -30.80 -6.50
N THR A 15 -24.46 -32.03 -6.37
CA THR A 15 -23.03 -32.24 -6.11
C THR A 15 -22.13 -31.72 -7.25
N VAL A 16 -22.56 -31.95 -8.51
CA VAL A 16 -21.84 -31.47 -9.70
C VAL A 16 -21.82 -29.94 -9.74
N ILE A 17 -22.95 -29.30 -9.44
CA ILE A 17 -22.99 -27.81 -9.38
C ILE A 17 -22.02 -27.27 -8.32
N SER A 18 -22.02 -27.87 -7.12
CA SER A 18 -21.11 -27.45 -6.04
C SER A 18 -19.65 -27.67 -6.39
N ILE A 19 -19.30 -28.77 -7.04
CA ILE A 19 -17.93 -29.01 -7.52
C ILE A 19 -17.54 -27.97 -8.59
N LEU A 20 -18.46 -27.67 -9.51
CA LEU A 20 -18.24 -26.64 -10.54
C LEU A 20 -18.01 -25.27 -9.91
N ILE A 21 -18.80 -24.89 -8.91
CA ILE A 21 -18.64 -23.64 -8.17
C ILE A 21 -17.25 -23.58 -7.52
N VAL A 22 -16.81 -24.66 -6.90
CA VAL A 22 -15.48 -24.74 -6.27
C VAL A 22 -14.37 -24.59 -7.32
N ILE A 23 -14.47 -25.31 -8.45
CA ILE A 23 -13.46 -25.22 -9.52
C ILE A 23 -13.38 -23.78 -10.06
N LEU A 24 -14.53 -23.17 -10.40
CA LEU A 24 -14.58 -21.79 -10.89
C LEU A 24 -14.07 -20.80 -9.84
N GLY A 25 -14.41 -21.03 -8.58
CA GLY A 25 -13.96 -20.20 -7.46
C GLY A 25 -12.44 -20.29 -7.23
N VAL A 26 -11.83 -21.47 -7.35
CA VAL A 26 -10.36 -21.64 -7.28
C VAL A 26 -9.68 -20.92 -8.44
N ILE A 27 -10.21 -21.04 -9.66
CA ILE A 27 -9.71 -20.28 -10.82
C ILE A 27 -9.84 -18.76 -10.54
N GLY A 28 -10.96 -18.31 -9.99
CA GLY A 28 -11.15 -16.94 -9.57
C GLY A 28 -10.07 -16.51 -8.57
N LEU A 29 -9.87 -17.25 -7.49
CA LEU A 29 -8.91 -16.97 -6.43
C LEU A 29 -7.47 -16.83 -6.96
N THR A 30 -7.04 -17.75 -7.84
CA THR A 30 -5.67 -17.74 -8.38
C THR A 30 -5.41 -16.61 -9.39
N THR A 31 -6.47 -16.02 -9.94
CA THR A 31 -6.38 -14.98 -10.99
C THR A 31 -6.81 -13.58 -10.51
N LEU A 32 -7.34 -13.47 -9.28
CA LEU A 32 -7.69 -12.17 -8.69
C LEU A 32 -6.42 -11.36 -8.40
N PRO A 33 -6.39 -10.06 -8.74
CA PRO A 33 -5.34 -9.18 -8.28
C PRO A 33 -5.43 -9.00 -6.76
N ILE A 34 -4.27 -9.00 -6.11
CA ILE A 34 -4.17 -8.77 -4.67
C ILE A 34 -3.75 -7.31 -4.46
N THR A 35 -4.53 -6.57 -3.66
CA THR A 35 -4.28 -5.17 -3.33
C THR A 35 -4.56 -4.93 -1.84
N GLN A 36 -4.01 -3.87 -1.26
CA GLN A 36 -4.30 -3.53 0.14
C GLN A 36 -5.75 -3.02 0.28
N TYR A 37 -6.11 -2.06 -0.55
CA TYR A 37 -7.44 -1.45 -0.66
C TYR A 37 -7.88 -1.41 -2.12
N PRO A 38 -9.16 -1.15 -2.40
CA PRO A 38 -9.61 -0.82 -3.74
C PRO A 38 -8.81 0.35 -4.33
N ASP A 39 -8.70 0.41 -5.65
CA ASP A 39 -8.10 1.56 -6.32
C ASP A 39 -9.08 2.75 -6.23
N ILE A 40 -8.80 3.63 -5.28
CA ILE A 40 -9.64 4.80 -4.95
C ILE A 40 -8.91 6.11 -5.20
N ALA A 41 -7.59 6.07 -5.38
CA ALA A 41 -6.82 7.25 -5.70
C ALA A 41 -7.22 7.78 -7.09
N PRO A 42 -7.45 9.10 -7.24
CA PRO A 42 -7.74 9.68 -8.53
C PRO A 42 -6.55 9.47 -9.48
N PRO A 43 -6.79 9.11 -10.75
CA PRO A 43 -5.72 9.04 -11.74
C PRO A 43 -4.97 10.36 -11.78
N THR A 44 -3.64 10.30 -11.78
CA THR A 44 -2.79 11.48 -11.71
C THR A 44 -1.77 11.47 -12.86
N VAL A 45 -1.61 12.63 -13.50
CA VAL A 45 -0.57 12.89 -14.50
C VAL A 45 0.38 13.94 -13.92
N SER A 46 1.67 13.60 -13.86
CA SER A 46 2.72 14.50 -13.38
C SER A 46 3.44 15.14 -14.56
N VAL A 47 3.57 16.46 -14.53
CA VAL A 47 4.37 17.24 -15.48
C VAL A 47 5.55 17.84 -14.73
N ARG A 48 6.77 17.60 -15.21
CA ARG A 48 7.99 18.09 -14.57
C ARG A 48 8.83 18.90 -15.54
N ALA A 49 9.30 20.02 -15.08
CA ALA A 49 10.24 20.88 -15.80
C ALA A 49 11.37 21.35 -14.87
N THR A 50 12.52 21.67 -15.42
CA THR A 50 13.66 22.20 -14.67
C THR A 50 14.12 23.52 -15.30
N TYR A 51 14.15 24.57 -14.51
CA TYR A 51 14.74 25.87 -14.88
C TYR A 51 16.00 26.08 -14.09
N THR A 52 17.11 25.62 -14.61
CA THR A 52 18.41 25.63 -13.92
C THR A 52 18.82 27.05 -13.52
N GLY A 53 19.13 27.24 -12.24
CA GLY A 53 19.57 28.53 -11.70
C GLY A 53 18.44 29.49 -11.33
N ALA A 54 17.18 29.15 -11.59
CA ALA A 54 16.03 29.99 -11.22
C ALA A 54 15.62 29.78 -9.76
N ASN A 55 15.16 30.83 -9.11
CA ASN A 55 14.47 30.74 -7.82
C ASN A 55 12.99 30.35 -7.97
N ALA A 56 12.33 30.01 -6.88
CA ALA A 56 10.93 29.54 -6.89
C ALA A 56 9.96 30.56 -7.54
N THR A 57 10.17 31.86 -7.36
CA THR A 57 9.33 32.91 -7.95
C THR A 57 9.49 32.96 -9.46
N ALA A 58 10.73 32.86 -9.97
CA ALA A 58 10.99 32.79 -11.40
C ALA A 58 10.40 31.52 -12.03
N VAL A 59 10.56 30.38 -11.36
CA VAL A 59 9.94 29.11 -11.79
C VAL A 59 8.40 29.23 -11.83
N LEU A 60 7.79 29.81 -10.79
CA LEU A 60 6.35 30.02 -10.75
C LEU A 60 5.86 30.85 -11.92
N ASN A 61 6.46 32.02 -12.16
CA ASN A 61 5.96 32.98 -13.14
C ASN A 61 6.28 32.59 -14.59
N SER A 62 7.48 32.00 -14.82
CA SER A 62 7.96 31.75 -16.19
C SER A 62 7.76 30.32 -16.66
N VAL A 63 7.49 29.37 -15.77
CA VAL A 63 7.34 27.96 -16.13
C VAL A 63 5.96 27.42 -15.73
N ILE A 64 5.62 27.53 -14.45
CA ILE A 64 4.39 26.94 -13.93
C ILE A 64 3.15 27.66 -14.48
N ALA A 65 3.10 28.98 -14.37
CA ALA A 65 1.93 29.73 -14.81
C ALA A 65 1.58 29.51 -16.31
N PRO A 66 2.51 29.58 -17.27
CA PRO A 66 2.21 29.24 -18.65
C PRO A 66 1.77 27.80 -18.89
N LEU A 67 2.34 26.84 -18.12
CA LEU A 67 1.93 25.42 -18.22
C LEU A 67 0.53 25.21 -17.65
N GLU A 68 0.24 25.78 -16.47
CA GLU A 68 -1.09 25.68 -15.85
C GLU A 68 -2.19 26.29 -16.73
N ASP A 69 -1.94 27.46 -17.32
CA ASP A 69 -2.91 28.11 -18.21
C ASP A 69 -3.28 27.22 -19.42
N GLN A 70 -2.31 26.51 -19.97
CA GLN A 70 -2.56 25.60 -21.08
C GLN A 70 -3.18 24.27 -20.64
N ILE A 71 -2.74 23.72 -19.52
CA ILE A 71 -3.25 22.45 -18.99
C ILE A 71 -4.66 22.60 -18.43
N ASN A 72 -5.01 23.78 -17.92
CA ASN A 72 -6.33 24.05 -17.37
C ASN A 72 -7.44 23.75 -18.39
N GLY A 73 -8.47 23.04 -17.95
CA GLY A 73 -9.58 22.64 -18.79
C GLY A 73 -9.33 21.37 -19.64
N VAL A 74 -8.34 20.56 -19.29
CA VAL A 74 -8.23 19.19 -19.82
C VAL A 74 -9.45 18.37 -19.40
N GLU A 75 -9.96 17.55 -20.28
CA GLU A 75 -11.17 16.75 -20.10
C GLU A 75 -11.06 15.85 -18.85
N ASN A 76 -12.13 15.82 -18.04
CA ASN A 76 -12.22 15.06 -16.78
C ASN A 76 -11.23 15.48 -15.68
N MET A 77 -10.56 16.63 -15.79
CA MET A 77 -9.72 17.18 -14.75
C MET A 77 -10.56 17.61 -13.55
N MET A 78 -10.14 17.21 -12.34
CA MET A 78 -10.72 17.67 -11.08
C MET A 78 -10.07 18.99 -10.63
N TYR A 79 -8.77 18.95 -10.45
CA TYR A 79 -7.93 20.09 -10.03
C TYR A 79 -6.48 19.86 -10.41
N ILE A 80 -5.70 20.92 -10.30
CA ILE A 80 -4.27 20.94 -10.58
C ILE A 80 -3.55 21.53 -9.36
N THR A 81 -2.40 20.95 -9.02
CA THR A 81 -1.51 21.49 -7.99
C THR A 81 -0.10 21.59 -8.54
N SER A 82 0.61 22.65 -8.16
CA SER A 82 1.97 22.90 -8.65
C SER A 82 2.88 23.33 -7.53
N THR A 83 4.13 22.90 -7.61
CA THR A 83 5.19 23.25 -6.65
C THR A 83 6.37 23.84 -7.38
N ALA A 84 6.77 25.06 -6.99
CA ALA A 84 7.98 25.71 -7.44
C ALA A 84 9.05 25.61 -6.35
N SER A 85 10.25 25.17 -6.72
CA SER A 85 11.40 25.06 -5.79
C SER A 85 12.48 26.09 -6.09
N ASN A 86 13.20 26.52 -5.05
CA ASN A 86 14.40 27.34 -5.20
C ASN A 86 15.60 26.60 -5.83
N THR A 87 15.47 25.31 -6.09
CA THR A 87 16.41 24.51 -6.88
C THR A 87 16.15 24.58 -8.37
N GLY A 88 15.13 25.36 -8.81
CA GLY A 88 14.74 25.48 -10.21
C GLY A 88 13.78 24.39 -10.70
N SER A 89 13.27 23.50 -9.84
CA SER A 89 12.30 22.48 -10.24
C SER A 89 10.88 23.02 -10.23
N ALA A 90 10.09 22.60 -11.22
CA ALA A 90 8.66 22.77 -11.35
C ALA A 90 7.99 21.38 -11.41
N ASP A 91 7.17 21.05 -10.45
CA ASP A 91 6.40 19.82 -10.38
C ASP A 91 4.91 20.18 -10.42
N ILE A 92 4.19 19.73 -11.45
CA ILE A 92 2.76 19.96 -11.64
C ILE A 92 2.06 18.61 -11.59
N SER A 93 1.02 18.48 -10.76
CA SER A 93 0.20 17.28 -10.63
C SER A 93 -1.23 17.60 -11.07
N VAL A 94 -1.70 16.89 -12.08
CA VAL A 94 -3.05 17.02 -12.63
C VAL A 94 -3.86 15.82 -12.18
N TYR A 95 -4.94 16.06 -11.43
CA TYR A 95 -5.81 15.04 -10.85
C TYR A 95 -7.08 14.89 -11.67
N PHE A 96 -7.49 13.66 -11.94
CA PHE A 96 -8.63 13.33 -12.77
C PHE A 96 -9.75 12.63 -12.00
N ASN A 97 -10.97 12.72 -12.49
CA ASN A 97 -12.11 12.00 -11.93
C ASN A 97 -11.87 10.48 -11.97
N GLN A 98 -12.39 9.77 -10.97
CA GLN A 98 -12.34 8.30 -10.96
C GLN A 98 -12.99 7.73 -12.24
N GLY A 99 -12.36 6.68 -12.80
CA GLY A 99 -12.81 6.06 -14.03
C GLY A 99 -12.28 6.71 -15.31
N THR A 100 -11.50 7.80 -15.21
CA THR A 100 -10.78 8.38 -16.35
C THR A 100 -9.65 7.44 -16.76
N ASP A 101 -9.52 7.19 -18.07
CA ASP A 101 -8.41 6.42 -18.63
C ASP A 101 -7.08 7.18 -18.44
N PRO A 102 -6.11 6.64 -17.68
CA PRO A 102 -4.85 7.32 -17.41
C PRO A 102 -3.98 7.54 -18.66
N ASP A 103 -4.11 6.68 -19.68
CA ASP A 103 -3.35 6.80 -20.93
C ASP A 103 -3.86 7.98 -21.73
N MET A 104 -5.17 8.09 -21.89
CA MET A 104 -5.78 9.23 -22.58
C MET A 104 -5.57 10.55 -21.82
N ALA A 105 -5.64 10.52 -20.50
CA ALA A 105 -5.34 11.67 -19.66
C ALA A 105 -3.90 12.19 -19.89
N ALA A 106 -2.92 11.28 -19.90
CA ALA A 106 -1.52 11.65 -20.15
C ALA A 106 -1.30 12.22 -21.55
N VAL A 107 -1.95 11.65 -22.58
CA VAL A 107 -1.89 12.18 -23.97
C VAL A 107 -2.51 13.58 -24.04
N ASN A 108 -3.66 13.79 -23.40
CA ASN A 108 -4.32 15.09 -23.40
C ASN A 108 -3.48 16.16 -22.69
N VAL A 109 -2.88 15.83 -21.53
CA VAL A 109 -1.94 16.73 -20.83
C VAL A 109 -0.71 17.00 -21.69
N GLN A 110 -0.09 15.97 -22.31
CA GLN A 110 1.08 16.14 -23.17
C GLN A 110 0.80 17.06 -24.36
N ASN A 111 -0.38 16.95 -24.97
CA ASN A 111 -0.79 17.85 -26.05
C ASN A 111 -0.85 19.31 -25.56
N ARG A 112 -1.38 19.55 -24.37
CA ARG A 112 -1.42 20.90 -23.77
C ARG A 112 -0.04 21.43 -23.40
N VAL A 113 0.81 20.59 -22.84
CA VAL A 113 2.22 20.91 -22.56
C VAL A 113 2.97 21.30 -23.84
N SER A 114 2.73 20.58 -24.93
CA SER A 114 3.34 20.90 -26.24
C SER A 114 2.92 22.26 -26.76
N MET A 115 1.68 22.70 -26.49
CA MET A 115 1.20 24.04 -26.86
C MET A 115 1.91 25.14 -26.02
N ALA A 116 2.24 24.81 -24.77
CA ALA A 116 2.93 25.76 -23.88
C ALA A 116 4.43 25.94 -24.21
N GLN A 117 5.07 25.01 -24.94
CA GLN A 117 6.54 25.03 -25.17
C GLN A 117 7.07 26.35 -25.74
N GLY A 118 6.31 27.01 -26.61
CA GLY A 118 6.68 28.31 -27.19
C GLY A 118 6.65 29.48 -26.19
N LEU A 119 6.03 29.30 -25.02
CA LEU A 119 5.91 30.30 -23.97
C LEU A 119 6.97 30.15 -22.88
N LEU A 120 7.69 29.01 -22.89
CA LEU A 120 8.68 28.69 -21.86
C LEU A 120 10.06 29.29 -22.18
N PRO A 121 10.88 29.58 -21.15
CA PRO A 121 12.26 29.99 -21.32
C PRO A 121 13.07 28.97 -22.14
N ALA A 122 14.03 29.47 -22.93
CA ALA A 122 14.87 28.63 -23.79
C ALA A 122 15.65 27.55 -23.02
N GLU A 123 16.08 27.84 -21.80
CA GLU A 123 16.76 26.91 -20.89
C GLU A 123 15.87 25.74 -20.51
N VAL A 124 14.58 25.99 -20.25
CA VAL A 124 13.59 24.97 -19.92
C VAL A 124 13.28 24.10 -21.13
N THR A 125 13.08 24.72 -22.31
CA THR A 125 12.79 23.97 -23.56
C THR A 125 13.97 23.14 -24.02
N LYS A 126 15.21 23.56 -23.74
CA LYS A 126 16.44 22.82 -24.04
C LYS A 126 16.56 21.54 -23.19
N VAL A 127 16.19 21.58 -21.91
CA VAL A 127 16.14 20.43 -21.03
C VAL A 127 14.94 19.55 -21.36
N GLY A 128 13.81 20.17 -21.68
CA GLY A 128 12.54 19.53 -21.99
C GLY A 128 11.59 19.48 -20.79
N VAL A 129 10.28 19.34 -21.12
CA VAL A 129 9.22 19.11 -20.15
C VAL A 129 8.76 17.67 -20.26
N THR A 130 8.74 16.95 -19.16
CA THR A 130 8.34 15.55 -19.11
C THR A 130 6.93 15.41 -18.57
N THR A 131 6.12 14.58 -19.23
CA THR A 131 4.76 14.22 -18.79
C THR A 131 4.71 12.73 -18.56
N GLN A 132 4.26 12.33 -17.38
CA GLN A 132 4.22 10.93 -16.96
C GLN A 132 2.93 10.61 -16.25
N LYS A 133 2.34 9.45 -16.56
CA LYS A 133 1.26 8.86 -15.78
C LYS A 133 1.87 8.13 -14.60
N ARG A 134 1.82 8.72 -13.44
CA ARG A 134 2.26 8.06 -12.20
C ARG A 134 1.30 8.36 -11.07
N GLN A 135 1.10 7.40 -10.21
CA GLN A 135 0.47 7.68 -8.93
C GLN A 135 1.47 8.38 -8.00
N THR A 136 0.96 9.17 -7.08
CA THR A 136 1.77 9.79 -6.02
C THR A 136 2.28 8.77 -5.00
N SER A 137 1.69 7.57 -4.97
CA SER A 137 2.10 6.48 -4.08
C SER A 137 3.43 5.85 -4.49
N MET A 138 4.34 5.76 -3.53
CA MET A 138 5.59 5.05 -3.65
C MET A 138 5.35 3.55 -3.45
N LEU A 139 5.71 2.73 -4.46
CA LEU A 139 5.67 1.26 -4.33
C LEU A 139 6.78 0.75 -3.41
N MET A 140 7.98 1.26 -3.65
CA MET A 140 9.18 0.82 -2.97
C MET A 140 10.19 1.97 -2.90
N VAL A 141 10.88 2.06 -1.77
CA VAL A 141 12.08 2.87 -1.62
C VAL A 141 13.21 1.91 -1.24
N PHE A 142 14.23 1.89 -2.07
CA PHE A 142 15.43 1.11 -1.80
C PHE A 142 16.68 1.99 -1.95
N SER A 143 17.77 1.58 -1.33
CA SER A 143 19.03 2.31 -1.39
C SER A 143 20.16 1.36 -1.74
N LEU A 144 21.00 1.80 -2.65
CA LEU A 144 22.29 1.18 -2.92
C LEU A 144 23.29 1.83 -1.95
N TYR A 145 23.95 1.04 -1.09
CA TYR A 145 24.86 1.57 -0.07
C TYR A 145 26.19 0.85 -0.06
N ASP A 146 27.22 1.53 0.39
CA ASP A 146 28.57 0.99 0.50
C ASP A 146 28.82 0.51 1.94
N LYS A 147 28.99 -0.79 2.12
CA LYS A 147 29.20 -1.44 3.43
C LYS A 147 30.55 -1.08 4.04
N GLU A 148 31.53 -0.72 3.24
CA GLU A 148 32.93 -0.52 3.62
C GLU A 148 33.42 0.90 3.34
N ASP A 149 32.55 1.78 2.82
CA ASP A 149 32.83 3.19 2.46
C ASP A 149 34.01 3.34 1.48
N LYS A 150 34.19 2.37 0.58
CA LYS A 150 35.28 2.34 -0.42
C LYS A 150 35.01 3.21 -1.63
N TYR A 151 33.72 3.33 -2.02
CA TYR A 151 33.32 4.03 -3.23
C TYR A 151 32.92 5.48 -2.93
N ASN A 152 33.13 6.34 -3.90
CA ASN A 152 32.56 7.69 -3.84
C ASN A 152 31.07 7.65 -4.23
N ILE A 153 30.33 8.63 -3.77
CA ILE A 153 28.87 8.66 -3.96
C ILE A 153 28.49 8.82 -5.45
N GLU A 154 29.31 9.52 -6.22
CA GLU A 154 29.13 9.72 -7.65
C GLU A 154 29.18 8.42 -8.42
N PHE A 155 30.05 7.50 -8.02
CA PHE A 155 30.12 6.16 -8.62
C PHE A 155 28.84 5.38 -8.31
N ILE A 156 28.36 5.44 -7.06
CA ILE A 156 27.15 4.69 -6.64
C ILE A 156 25.93 5.24 -7.38
N GLU A 157 25.82 6.57 -7.51
CA GLU A 157 24.74 7.24 -8.27
C GLU A 157 24.76 6.83 -9.74
N ASN A 158 25.91 6.91 -10.37
CA ASN A 158 26.06 6.54 -11.78
C ASN A 158 25.77 5.05 -12.01
N TYR A 159 26.25 4.19 -11.12
CA TYR A 159 25.96 2.76 -11.18
C TYR A 159 24.45 2.49 -11.10
N ALA A 160 23.74 3.14 -10.16
CA ALA A 160 22.29 3.03 -10.03
C ALA A 160 21.58 3.50 -11.30
N ASN A 161 21.95 4.67 -11.85
CA ASN A 161 21.33 5.26 -13.04
C ASN A 161 21.53 4.41 -14.30
N ILE A 162 22.73 3.84 -14.50
CA ILE A 162 23.05 3.09 -15.71
C ILE A 162 22.57 1.64 -15.65
N ASN A 163 22.72 0.98 -14.48
CA ASN A 163 22.51 -0.47 -14.38
C ASN A 163 21.15 -0.82 -13.74
N LEU A 164 20.73 -0.12 -12.67
CA LEU A 164 19.53 -0.51 -11.92
C LEU A 164 18.25 0.13 -12.47
N ILE A 165 18.24 1.44 -12.65
CA ILE A 165 17.03 2.17 -13.05
C ILE A 165 16.46 1.71 -14.40
N PRO A 166 17.26 1.45 -15.46
CA PRO A 166 16.71 0.96 -16.72
C PRO A 166 16.06 -0.43 -16.60
N GLU A 167 16.59 -1.31 -15.75
CA GLU A 167 15.99 -2.63 -15.50
C GLU A 167 14.68 -2.50 -14.73
N ILE A 168 14.66 -1.64 -13.71
CA ILE A 168 13.48 -1.38 -12.89
C ILE A 168 12.35 -0.78 -13.73
N LYS A 169 12.66 0.19 -14.60
CA LYS A 169 11.66 0.82 -15.50
C LYS A 169 11.04 -0.14 -16.52
N ARG A 170 11.69 -1.29 -16.79
CA ARG A 170 11.13 -2.35 -17.66
C ARG A 170 10.16 -3.28 -16.93
N VAL A 171 10.11 -3.24 -15.60
CA VAL A 171 9.18 -4.07 -14.83
C VAL A 171 7.76 -3.58 -15.10
N ASN A 172 6.89 -4.52 -15.46
CA ASN A 172 5.50 -4.19 -15.73
C ASN A 172 4.81 -3.62 -14.47
N GLY A 173 4.13 -2.49 -14.63
CA GLY A 173 3.46 -1.81 -13.52
C GLY A 173 4.28 -0.71 -12.87
N VAL A 174 5.54 -0.53 -13.22
CA VAL A 174 6.34 0.62 -12.81
C VAL A 174 5.96 1.83 -13.67
N GLY A 175 5.50 2.89 -13.02
CA GLY A 175 5.17 4.17 -13.67
C GLY A 175 6.38 5.07 -13.83
N ASP A 176 7.23 5.11 -12.80
CA ASP A 176 8.50 5.82 -12.82
C ASP A 176 9.46 5.27 -11.77
N ALA A 177 10.75 5.44 -11.99
CA ALA A 177 11.80 5.11 -11.04
C ALA A 177 12.88 6.17 -11.11
N ASN A 178 13.19 6.78 -9.96
CA ASN A 178 14.11 7.90 -9.88
C ASN A 178 15.17 7.65 -8.81
N VAL A 179 16.41 8.02 -9.12
CA VAL A 179 17.47 8.13 -8.15
C VAL A 179 17.36 9.48 -7.43
N LEU A 180 17.38 9.48 -6.11
CA LEU A 180 17.56 10.70 -5.30
C LEU A 180 19.04 11.02 -5.23
N GLY A 181 19.57 11.47 -6.35
CA GLY A 181 20.95 11.80 -6.63
C GLY A 181 21.01 12.68 -7.86
N GLN A 182 22.21 12.83 -8.42
CA GLN A 182 22.43 13.65 -9.60
C GLN A 182 23.32 12.90 -10.57
N ASP A 183 23.09 13.13 -11.86
CA ASP A 183 23.94 12.58 -12.91
C ASP A 183 25.36 13.16 -12.87
N TYR A 184 26.32 12.45 -13.45
CA TYR A 184 27.64 12.99 -13.72
C TYR A 184 27.55 14.21 -14.61
N SER A 185 28.33 15.21 -14.29
CA SER A 185 28.47 16.43 -15.05
C SER A 185 29.94 16.89 -15.07
N MET A 186 30.37 17.43 -16.20
CA MET A 186 31.64 18.16 -16.24
C MET A 186 31.44 19.49 -15.52
N ARG A 187 32.09 19.64 -14.37
CA ARG A 187 32.06 20.89 -13.60
C ARG A 187 33.22 21.76 -14.04
N ILE A 188 32.92 23.00 -14.42
CA ILE A 188 33.85 23.99 -14.92
C ILE A 188 33.77 25.17 -13.97
N TRP A 189 34.74 25.28 -13.05
CA TRP A 189 34.83 26.34 -12.07
C TRP A 189 35.65 27.50 -12.65
N LEU A 190 34.97 28.50 -13.19
CA LEU A 190 35.58 29.66 -13.78
C LEU A 190 36.33 30.53 -12.75
N LYS A 191 37.48 31.03 -13.12
CA LYS A 191 38.28 31.96 -12.28
C LYS A 191 38.04 33.40 -12.75
N PRO A 192 37.13 34.17 -12.10
CA PRO A 192 36.73 35.52 -12.56
C PRO A 192 37.90 36.48 -12.68
N ASP A 193 38.88 36.40 -11.79
CA ASP A 193 40.05 37.26 -11.80
C ASP A 193 40.90 37.07 -13.05
N ILE A 194 41.12 35.84 -13.45
CA ILE A 194 41.84 35.47 -14.67
C ILE A 194 41.02 35.84 -15.90
N MET A 195 39.73 35.55 -15.90
CA MET A 195 38.84 35.97 -16.99
C MET A 195 38.86 37.48 -17.24
N ALA A 196 38.85 38.27 -16.18
CA ALA A 196 38.90 39.72 -16.25
C ALA A 196 40.23 40.22 -16.92
N GLN A 197 41.39 39.57 -16.63
CA GLN A 197 42.68 39.87 -17.23
C GLN A 197 42.64 39.69 -18.76
N TYR A 198 41.96 38.60 -19.22
CA TYR A 198 41.86 38.34 -20.66
C TYR A 198 40.59 38.92 -21.30
N LYS A 199 39.82 39.73 -20.56
CA LYS A 199 38.58 40.40 -20.99
C LYS A 199 37.56 39.40 -21.53
N LEU A 200 37.36 38.30 -20.79
CA LEU A 200 36.42 37.23 -21.14
C LEU A 200 35.17 37.35 -20.29
N VAL A 201 34.02 36.98 -20.88
CA VAL A 201 32.77 36.84 -20.19
C VAL A 201 32.33 35.36 -20.23
N PRO A 202 31.46 34.89 -19.32
CA PRO A 202 31.02 33.49 -19.31
C PRO A 202 30.42 33.01 -20.64
N ASN A 203 29.77 33.91 -21.39
CA ASN A 203 29.21 33.56 -22.71
C ASN A 203 30.29 33.20 -23.76
N ASP A 204 31.51 33.78 -23.70
CA ASP A 204 32.61 33.42 -24.60
C ASP A 204 33.02 31.96 -24.38
N ILE A 205 33.00 31.53 -23.10
CA ILE A 205 33.34 30.16 -22.72
C ILE A 205 32.21 29.22 -23.13
N ALA A 206 30.95 29.60 -22.93
CA ALA A 206 29.81 28.81 -23.37
C ALA A 206 29.77 28.62 -24.89
N ALA A 207 30.14 29.68 -25.66
CA ALA A 207 30.25 29.60 -27.10
C ALA A 207 31.36 28.63 -27.51
N ALA A 208 32.59 28.78 -26.94
CA ALA A 208 33.70 27.88 -27.23
C ALA A 208 33.41 26.41 -26.89
N LEU A 209 32.71 26.16 -25.77
CA LEU A 209 32.24 24.84 -25.40
C LEU A 209 31.24 24.28 -26.44
N SER A 210 30.28 25.07 -26.89
CA SER A 210 29.28 24.64 -27.86
C SER A 210 29.86 24.38 -29.24
N GLU A 211 30.92 25.09 -29.62
CA GLU A 211 31.62 24.92 -30.91
C GLU A 211 32.53 23.70 -30.92
N GLN A 212 33.21 23.41 -29.80
CA GLN A 212 34.25 22.36 -29.75
C GLN A 212 33.79 21.04 -29.15
N ASN A 213 32.73 21.05 -28.33
CA ASN A 213 32.12 19.84 -27.73
C ASN A 213 30.86 19.43 -28.49
N ILE A 214 31.00 19.08 -29.75
CA ILE A 214 29.92 18.78 -30.70
C ILE A 214 30.04 17.36 -31.27
N GLU A 215 28.92 16.73 -31.53
CA GLU A 215 28.84 15.53 -32.35
C GLU A 215 28.54 15.96 -33.78
N ALA A 216 29.45 15.65 -34.70
CA ALA A 216 29.30 16.00 -36.10
C ALA A 216 29.25 14.76 -36.99
N ALA A 217 28.48 14.84 -38.06
CA ALA A 217 28.44 13.84 -39.12
C ALA A 217 29.08 14.42 -40.40
N PRO A 218 30.43 14.40 -40.52
CA PRO A 218 31.12 15.12 -41.58
C PRO A 218 30.95 14.51 -42.94
N GLY A 219 30.33 13.33 -43.07
CA GLY A 219 30.06 12.70 -44.40
C GLY A 219 31.11 11.70 -44.83
N GLN A 220 31.30 11.60 -46.12
CA GLN A 220 32.16 10.58 -46.73
C GLN A 220 32.95 11.18 -47.90
N PHE A 221 34.14 10.63 -48.17
CA PHE A 221 34.93 10.90 -49.36
C PHE A 221 34.71 9.77 -50.36
N GLY A 222 34.67 10.12 -51.65
CA GLY A 222 34.65 9.14 -52.72
C GLY A 222 33.26 8.75 -53.23
N GLU A 223 32.19 9.55 -52.89
CA GLU A 223 30.85 9.33 -53.43
C GLU A 223 30.75 9.55 -54.96
N ARG A 224 31.58 10.43 -55.53
CA ARG A 224 31.67 10.71 -56.96
C ARG A 224 33.12 10.67 -57.42
N GLY A 225 33.40 9.96 -58.51
CA GLY A 225 34.71 9.86 -59.13
C GLY A 225 35.17 8.45 -59.45
N ASN A 226 36.34 8.30 -60.03
CA ASN A 226 36.96 6.98 -60.39
C ASN A 226 37.75 6.34 -59.21
N GLN A 227 37.38 6.62 -58.00
CA GLN A 227 38.03 6.07 -56.81
C GLN A 227 37.49 4.67 -56.50
N SER A 228 38.42 3.73 -56.15
CA SER A 228 38.08 2.36 -55.83
C SER A 228 37.51 2.19 -54.46
N PHE A 229 37.62 3.20 -53.57
CA PHE A 229 37.21 3.14 -52.17
C PHE A 229 36.47 4.40 -51.76
N GLN A 230 35.45 4.19 -50.91
CA GLN A 230 34.74 5.24 -50.25
C GLN A 230 35.15 5.26 -48.76
N TYR A 231 35.50 6.43 -48.25
CA TYR A 231 35.95 6.58 -46.87
C TYR A 231 34.96 7.42 -46.06
N THR A 232 34.39 6.81 -44.98
CA THR A 232 33.57 7.54 -44.05
C THR A 232 34.46 8.35 -43.10
N ILE A 233 34.17 9.61 -42.96
CA ILE A 233 34.90 10.50 -42.03
C ILE A 233 34.35 10.27 -40.64
N ARG A 234 35.22 9.95 -39.69
CA ARG A 234 34.86 9.85 -38.28
C ARG A 234 35.37 11.09 -37.53
N TYR A 235 34.45 11.78 -36.86
CA TYR A 235 34.78 12.86 -35.98
C TYR A 235 35.04 12.32 -34.56
N LYS A 236 35.85 12.99 -33.74
CA LYS A 236 36.20 12.56 -32.37
C LYS A 236 34.97 12.48 -31.49
N GLY A 237 33.94 13.31 -31.77
CA GLY A 237 32.72 13.36 -31.01
C GLY A 237 32.82 14.22 -29.75
N ARG A 238 31.86 14.04 -28.83
CA ARG A 238 31.82 14.77 -27.58
C ARG A 238 32.99 14.41 -26.65
N LEU A 239 33.53 15.40 -25.98
CA LEU A 239 34.61 15.25 -25.03
C LEU A 239 34.10 14.51 -23.77
N GLN A 240 34.95 13.64 -23.20
CA GLN A 240 34.56 12.77 -22.09
C GLN A 240 35.40 12.96 -20.83
N LYS A 241 36.63 13.42 -20.94
CA LYS A 241 37.58 13.51 -19.84
C LYS A 241 37.89 14.97 -19.46
N PRO A 242 38.11 15.31 -18.20
CA PRO A 242 38.49 16.68 -17.78
C PRO A 242 39.65 17.24 -18.58
N GLY A 243 40.70 16.45 -18.88
CA GLY A 243 41.84 16.89 -19.68
C GLY A 243 41.49 17.29 -21.11
N GLU A 244 40.51 16.62 -21.74
CA GLU A 244 40.05 17.00 -23.09
C GLU A 244 39.27 18.31 -23.09
N PHE A 245 38.51 18.60 -22.00
CA PHE A 245 37.87 19.89 -21.82
C PHE A 245 38.87 20.99 -21.48
N ALA A 246 39.93 20.69 -20.73
CA ALA A 246 40.99 21.63 -20.43
C ALA A 246 41.69 22.14 -21.70
N ASP A 247 41.80 21.30 -22.74
CA ASP A 247 42.41 21.63 -24.02
C ASP A 247 41.55 22.50 -24.95
N ILE A 248 40.28 22.78 -24.60
CA ILE A 248 39.41 23.66 -25.41
C ILE A 248 40.03 25.01 -25.56
N VAL A 249 40.11 25.49 -26.80
CA VAL A 249 40.66 26.81 -27.12
C VAL A 249 39.61 27.88 -26.90
N ILE A 250 39.91 28.83 -26.03
CA ILE A 250 39.03 29.98 -25.73
C ILE A 250 39.39 31.21 -26.59
N LYS A 251 40.68 31.50 -26.69
CA LYS A 251 41.14 32.69 -27.42
C LYS A 251 42.58 32.51 -27.91
N ALA A 252 42.87 33.00 -29.14
CA ALA A 252 44.23 33.17 -29.57
C ALA A 252 44.79 34.53 -29.09
N LEU A 253 45.97 34.53 -28.52
CA LEU A 253 46.64 35.74 -28.03
C LEU A 253 47.47 36.40 -29.13
N PRO A 254 47.73 37.70 -29.01
CA PRO A 254 48.50 38.43 -30.06
C PRO A 254 49.91 37.94 -30.26
N ASP A 255 50.50 37.29 -29.27
CA ASP A 255 51.85 36.69 -29.30
C ASP A 255 51.92 35.29 -29.93
N GLY A 256 50.78 34.77 -30.38
CA GLY A 256 50.67 33.46 -30.99
C GLY A 256 50.38 32.34 -29.98
N GLU A 257 50.35 32.63 -28.68
CA GLU A 257 49.90 31.64 -27.66
C GLU A 257 48.40 31.45 -27.72
N VAL A 258 47.96 30.32 -27.24
CA VAL A 258 46.56 29.92 -27.21
C VAL A 258 46.09 29.78 -25.77
N LEU A 259 45.12 30.61 -25.38
CA LEU A 259 44.45 30.51 -24.09
C LEU A 259 43.48 29.35 -24.11
N ARG A 260 43.66 28.38 -23.21
CA ARG A 260 42.84 27.18 -23.08
C ARG A 260 41.89 27.30 -21.89
N LEU A 261 40.87 26.47 -21.89
CA LEU A 261 39.90 26.44 -20.77
C LEU A 261 40.57 26.08 -19.44
N GLY A 262 41.54 25.17 -19.45
CA GLY A 262 42.28 24.78 -18.24
C GLY A 262 43.10 25.90 -17.62
N ASP A 263 43.45 26.98 -18.39
CA ASP A 263 44.19 28.14 -17.87
C ASP A 263 43.27 29.04 -17.03
N ILE A 264 42.00 29.10 -17.35
CA ILE A 264 40.98 29.99 -16.75
C ILE A 264 39.95 29.34 -15.86
N ALA A 265 39.96 27.99 -15.77
CA ALA A 265 39.00 27.23 -15.00
C ALA A 265 39.63 25.99 -14.37
N ASP A 266 39.07 25.55 -13.24
CA ASP A 266 39.32 24.22 -12.69
C ASP A 266 38.23 23.28 -13.19
N LEU A 267 38.65 22.09 -13.68
CA LEU A 267 37.77 21.14 -14.31
C LEU A 267 37.77 19.82 -13.54
N GLU A 268 36.60 19.38 -13.21
CA GLU A 268 36.38 18.08 -12.55
C GLU A 268 35.16 17.36 -13.06
N LEU A 269 35.17 16.03 -13.02
CA LEU A 269 34.01 15.23 -13.24
C LEU A 269 33.30 15.05 -11.89
N GLY A 270 32.23 15.78 -11.70
CA GLY A 270 31.45 15.80 -10.44
C GLY A 270 29.96 15.57 -10.66
N ARG A 271 29.15 15.99 -9.72
CA ARG A 271 27.70 15.88 -9.77
C ARG A 271 27.07 17.12 -10.43
N LEU A 272 25.95 16.95 -11.11
CA LEU A 272 25.21 18.07 -11.71
C LEU A 272 24.77 19.09 -10.65
N ALA A 273 24.36 18.62 -9.48
CA ALA A 273 24.10 19.43 -8.29
C ALA A 273 24.44 18.65 -7.03
N TYR A 274 24.77 19.35 -5.96
CA TYR A 274 25.16 18.79 -4.66
C TYR A 274 24.02 18.83 -3.64
N THR A 275 22.76 18.78 -4.11
CA THR A 275 21.57 18.94 -3.26
C THR A 275 21.28 17.69 -2.41
N PHE A 276 21.56 16.49 -2.94
CA PHE A 276 21.24 15.24 -2.27
C PHE A 276 22.47 14.60 -1.61
N ASN A 277 22.27 14.11 -0.40
CA ASN A 277 23.24 13.27 0.28
C ASN A 277 22.49 12.27 1.17
N ASN A 278 22.71 10.98 0.93
CA ASN A 278 21.92 9.93 1.54
C ASN A 278 22.83 8.97 2.32
N THR A 279 22.29 8.44 3.43
CA THR A 279 22.99 7.40 4.21
C THR A 279 22.02 6.28 4.59
N VAL A 280 22.54 5.06 4.71
CA VAL A 280 21.84 3.90 5.25
C VAL A 280 22.63 3.37 6.44
N ASN A 281 22.03 3.37 7.61
CA ASN A 281 22.68 2.97 8.87
C ASN A 281 24.02 3.69 9.13
N GLY A 282 24.19 4.91 8.63
CA GLY A 282 25.40 5.72 8.73
C GLY A 282 26.39 5.55 7.59
N HIS A 283 26.22 4.58 6.69
CA HIS A 283 27.06 4.38 5.50
C HIS A 283 26.57 5.19 4.31
N LYS A 284 27.47 5.60 3.43
CA LYS A 284 27.14 6.33 2.20
C LYS A 284 26.18 5.52 1.33
N ALA A 285 25.14 6.14 0.85
CA ALA A 285 24.10 5.49 0.07
C ALA A 285 23.51 6.39 -0.99
N VAL A 286 22.83 5.78 -1.95
CA VAL A 286 22.00 6.43 -2.95
C VAL A 286 20.63 5.81 -2.90
N SER A 287 19.62 6.61 -2.62
CA SER A 287 18.24 6.16 -2.50
C SER A 287 17.51 6.27 -3.84
N CYS A 288 16.69 5.27 -4.11
CA CYS A 288 15.87 5.15 -5.32
C CYS A 288 14.41 5.01 -4.92
N ILE A 289 13.54 5.76 -5.57
CA ILE A 289 12.10 5.69 -5.37
C ILE A 289 11.45 5.10 -6.61
N VAL A 290 10.59 4.11 -6.42
CA VAL A 290 9.79 3.49 -7.48
C VAL A 290 8.33 3.83 -7.28
N TYR A 291 7.69 4.34 -8.33
CA TYR A 291 6.29 4.73 -8.34
C TYR A 291 5.45 3.77 -9.16
N GLN A 292 4.21 3.59 -8.76
CA GLN A 292 3.25 2.76 -9.46
C GLN A 292 2.74 3.42 -10.74
N MET A 293 2.52 2.63 -11.78
CA MET A 293 1.69 3.00 -12.92
C MET A 293 0.22 2.87 -12.52
N ALA A 294 -0.58 3.89 -12.83
CA ALA A 294 -2.01 3.86 -12.54
C ALA A 294 -2.70 2.63 -13.19
N GLY A 295 -3.59 1.98 -12.45
CA GLY A 295 -4.34 0.82 -12.92
C GLY A 295 -3.60 -0.52 -12.95
N THR A 296 -2.38 -0.60 -12.39
CA THR A 296 -1.59 -1.85 -12.35
C THR A 296 -1.64 -2.53 -10.99
N ASN A 297 -1.31 -3.82 -10.95
CA ASN A 297 -1.25 -4.60 -9.71
C ASN A 297 0.05 -4.33 -8.95
N ALA A 298 -0.04 -3.52 -7.88
CA ALA A 298 1.09 -3.15 -7.03
C ALA A 298 1.84 -4.38 -6.48
N THR A 299 1.13 -5.38 -6.00
CA THR A 299 1.69 -6.58 -5.38
C THR A 299 2.55 -7.38 -6.35
N GLN A 300 2.05 -7.60 -7.56
CA GLN A 300 2.80 -8.31 -8.60
C GLN A 300 4.02 -7.50 -9.03
N THR A 301 3.85 -6.20 -9.24
CA THR A 301 4.95 -5.28 -9.60
C THR A 301 6.06 -5.31 -8.55
N ILE A 302 5.72 -5.24 -7.27
CA ILE A 302 6.72 -5.30 -6.19
C ILE A 302 7.43 -6.65 -6.15
N SER A 303 6.71 -7.76 -6.30
CA SER A 303 7.31 -9.10 -6.34
C SER A 303 8.29 -9.26 -7.51
N ASP A 304 7.98 -8.67 -8.66
CA ASP A 304 8.87 -8.69 -9.82
C ASP A 304 10.07 -7.74 -9.62
N LEU A 305 9.87 -6.59 -8.96
CA LEU A 305 10.95 -5.70 -8.52
C LEU A 305 11.92 -6.39 -7.56
N GLU A 306 11.42 -7.11 -6.57
CA GLU A 306 12.26 -7.86 -5.61
C GLU A 306 13.13 -8.89 -6.31
N LYS A 307 12.60 -9.58 -7.34
CA LYS A 307 13.39 -10.51 -8.16
C LYS A 307 14.50 -9.80 -8.93
N VAL A 308 14.19 -8.62 -9.51
CA VAL A 308 15.19 -7.80 -10.22
C VAL A 308 16.26 -7.33 -9.26
N LEU A 309 15.89 -6.81 -8.08
CA LEU A 309 16.84 -6.36 -7.06
C LEU A 309 17.71 -7.50 -6.51
N ALA A 310 17.12 -8.67 -6.24
CA ALA A 310 17.86 -9.86 -5.79
C ALA A 310 18.86 -10.38 -6.84
N ASN A 311 18.53 -10.24 -8.13
CA ASN A 311 19.45 -10.58 -9.22
C ASN A 311 20.55 -9.51 -9.36
N ALA A 312 20.18 -8.24 -9.26
CA ALA A 312 21.12 -7.14 -9.29
C ALA A 312 22.13 -7.22 -8.13
N GLU A 313 21.66 -7.57 -6.92
CA GLU A 313 22.53 -7.71 -5.75
C GLU A 313 23.68 -8.71 -5.96
N LYS A 314 23.45 -9.79 -6.72
CA LYS A 314 24.48 -10.78 -7.07
C LYS A 314 25.52 -10.23 -8.07
N ALA A 315 25.16 -9.21 -8.83
CA ALA A 315 26.00 -8.61 -9.85
C ALA A 315 26.68 -7.30 -9.38
N LEU A 316 26.41 -6.88 -8.12
CA LEU A 316 27.01 -5.66 -7.57
C LEU A 316 28.53 -5.79 -7.43
N PRO A 317 29.27 -4.67 -7.58
CA PRO A 317 30.65 -4.59 -7.14
C PRO A 317 30.83 -4.97 -5.68
N GLU A 318 31.99 -5.56 -5.34
CA GLU A 318 32.30 -6.01 -3.98
C GLU A 318 32.24 -4.84 -2.99
N GLY A 319 31.52 -5.00 -1.88
CA GLY A 319 31.31 -3.98 -0.86
C GLY A 319 29.97 -3.23 -1.00
N LEU A 320 29.34 -3.22 -2.16
CA LEU A 320 28.01 -2.64 -2.31
C LEU A 320 26.89 -3.58 -1.85
N GLY A 321 25.80 -3.03 -1.36
CA GLY A 321 24.59 -3.75 -0.96
C GLY A 321 23.33 -2.98 -1.27
N ILE A 322 22.20 -3.68 -1.30
CA ILE A 322 20.88 -3.09 -1.46
C ILE A 322 20.14 -3.14 -0.12
N ASN A 323 19.57 -2.02 0.30
CA ASN A 323 18.67 -1.95 1.45
C ASN A 323 17.29 -1.50 0.99
N ILE A 324 16.25 -2.30 1.27
CA ILE A 324 14.87 -1.94 1.00
C ILE A 324 14.33 -1.23 2.24
N ALA A 325 14.26 0.11 2.16
CA ALA A 325 13.83 0.96 3.26
C ALA A 325 12.30 0.94 3.44
N GLN A 326 11.55 0.87 2.34
CA GLN A 326 10.09 0.78 2.35
C GLN A 326 9.63 -0.17 1.24
N ASN A 327 8.71 -1.06 1.61
CA ASN A 327 8.06 -1.99 0.70
C ASN A 327 6.57 -2.07 1.07
N ALA A 328 5.70 -1.67 0.17
CA ALA A 328 4.25 -1.68 0.42
C ALA A 328 3.69 -3.11 0.61
N ASN A 329 4.37 -4.13 0.09
CA ASN A 329 3.94 -5.52 0.25
C ASN A 329 4.19 -6.09 1.64
N ASP A 330 5.17 -5.58 2.41
CA ASP A 330 5.49 -6.12 3.74
C ASP A 330 4.25 -6.09 4.65
N PHE A 331 3.60 -4.93 4.74
CA PHE A 331 2.37 -4.78 5.51
C PHE A 331 1.18 -5.51 4.88
N LEU A 332 1.05 -5.47 3.55
CA LEU A 332 -0.04 -6.13 2.84
C LEU A 332 -0.04 -7.65 3.08
N PHE A 333 1.10 -8.31 2.92
CA PHE A 333 1.18 -9.75 3.13
C PHE A 333 0.99 -10.14 4.61
N ALA A 334 1.54 -9.35 5.54
CA ALA A 334 1.30 -9.55 6.97
C ALA A 334 -0.19 -9.46 7.30
N SER A 335 -0.87 -8.43 6.79
CA SER A 335 -2.31 -8.22 7.01
C SER A 335 -3.15 -9.34 6.37
N ILE A 336 -2.86 -9.74 5.13
CA ILE A 336 -3.56 -10.86 4.46
C ILE A 336 -3.35 -12.15 5.23
N HIS A 337 -2.12 -12.43 5.69
CA HIS A 337 -1.83 -13.62 6.47
C HIS A 337 -2.67 -13.67 7.75
N GLU A 338 -2.75 -12.56 8.49
CA GLU A 338 -3.56 -12.47 9.71
C GLU A 338 -5.06 -12.63 9.44
N VAL A 339 -5.58 -12.05 8.33
CA VAL A 339 -6.99 -12.25 7.96
C VAL A 339 -7.27 -13.68 7.53
N ILE A 340 -6.39 -14.35 6.79
CA ILE A 340 -6.53 -15.77 6.44
C ILE A 340 -6.50 -16.63 7.71
N LYS A 341 -5.59 -16.35 8.63
CA LYS A 341 -5.53 -17.02 9.94
C LYS A 341 -6.84 -16.84 10.69
N THR A 342 -7.35 -15.61 10.81
CA THR A 342 -8.65 -15.30 11.43
C THR A 342 -9.80 -16.03 10.75
N LEU A 343 -9.79 -16.14 9.42
CA LEU A 343 -10.80 -16.88 8.66
C LEU A 343 -10.79 -18.38 9.01
N ILE A 344 -9.61 -18.98 9.14
CA ILE A 344 -9.45 -20.37 9.56
C ILE A 344 -9.90 -20.55 11.02
N GLU A 345 -9.49 -19.65 11.90
CA GLU A 345 -9.90 -19.65 13.31
C GLU A 345 -11.41 -19.52 13.47
N ALA A 346 -12.04 -18.59 12.76
CA ALA A 346 -13.49 -18.42 12.73
C ALA A 346 -14.19 -19.69 12.25
N PHE A 347 -13.68 -20.31 11.17
CA PHE A 347 -14.23 -21.56 10.65
C PHE A 347 -14.15 -22.69 11.69
N ILE A 348 -13.02 -22.87 12.36
CA ILE A 348 -12.83 -23.90 13.40
C ILE A 348 -13.75 -23.62 14.58
N LEU A 349 -13.85 -22.36 15.01
CA LEU A 349 -14.70 -21.96 16.13
C LEU A 349 -16.18 -22.23 15.84
N VAL A 350 -16.64 -21.86 14.64
CA VAL A 350 -18.00 -22.18 14.17
C VAL A 350 -18.21 -23.70 14.14
N PHE A 351 -17.26 -24.47 13.61
CA PHE A 351 -17.33 -25.93 13.60
C PHE A 351 -17.51 -26.51 15.02
N ILE A 352 -16.74 -26.03 15.99
CA ILE A 352 -16.82 -26.47 17.40
C ILE A 352 -18.19 -26.13 17.98
N VAL A 353 -18.67 -24.90 17.79
CA VAL A 353 -19.98 -24.45 18.28
C VAL A 353 -21.09 -25.31 17.70
N VAL A 354 -21.12 -25.48 16.38
CA VAL A 354 -22.14 -26.31 15.70
C VAL A 354 -22.08 -27.75 16.18
N TYR A 355 -20.88 -28.30 16.41
CA TYR A 355 -20.71 -29.63 16.97
C TYR A 355 -21.28 -29.79 18.39
N ILE A 356 -21.07 -28.79 19.26
CA ILE A 356 -21.61 -28.82 20.63
C ILE A 356 -23.14 -28.85 20.61
N PHE A 357 -23.79 -28.10 19.72
CA PHE A 357 -25.25 -28.02 19.64
C PHE A 357 -25.87 -29.25 18.93
N LEU A 358 -25.30 -29.66 17.78
CA LEU A 358 -25.85 -30.80 17.04
C LEU A 358 -25.45 -32.16 17.64
N GLN A 359 -24.36 -32.21 18.41
CA GLN A 359 -23.84 -33.41 19.08
C GLN A 359 -23.64 -34.64 18.17
N ASP A 360 -23.64 -34.44 16.87
CA ASP A 360 -23.44 -35.48 15.84
C ASP A 360 -22.45 -34.99 14.78
N MET A 361 -21.37 -35.73 14.60
CA MET A 361 -20.30 -35.41 13.65
C MET A 361 -20.77 -35.34 12.20
N ARG A 362 -21.75 -36.17 11.84
CA ARG A 362 -22.26 -36.20 10.47
C ARG A 362 -23.09 -34.98 10.14
N SER A 363 -23.91 -34.56 11.08
CA SER A 363 -24.70 -33.32 11.01
C SER A 363 -23.82 -32.09 10.93
N THR A 364 -22.77 -32.07 11.75
CA THR A 364 -21.77 -30.95 11.78
C THR A 364 -20.97 -30.85 10.47
N LEU A 365 -20.70 -32.00 9.82
CA LEU A 365 -19.92 -32.00 8.58
C LEU A 365 -20.66 -31.30 7.42
N ILE A 366 -22.00 -31.23 7.47
CA ILE A 366 -22.81 -30.62 6.40
C ILE A 366 -22.58 -29.12 6.31
N PRO A 367 -22.75 -28.30 7.38
CA PRO A 367 -22.36 -26.90 7.36
C PRO A 367 -20.87 -26.70 7.10
N ALA A 368 -20.01 -27.57 7.65
CA ALA A 368 -18.56 -27.52 7.44
C ALA A 368 -18.12 -27.66 5.97
N ILE A 369 -18.88 -28.36 5.15
CA ILE A 369 -18.67 -28.46 3.70
C ILE A 369 -19.32 -27.28 2.96
N ALA A 370 -20.51 -26.86 3.39
CA ALA A 370 -21.27 -25.80 2.72
C ALA A 370 -20.56 -24.42 2.78
N ILE A 371 -19.91 -24.08 3.91
CA ILE A 371 -19.21 -22.82 4.12
C ILE A 371 -18.08 -22.60 3.10
N PRO A 372 -17.07 -23.51 2.98
CA PRO A 372 -16.01 -23.33 2.00
C PRO A 372 -16.53 -23.26 0.55
N VAL A 373 -17.58 -24.01 0.21
CA VAL A 373 -18.17 -23.96 -1.13
C VAL A 373 -18.74 -22.57 -1.44
N ALA A 374 -19.43 -21.94 -0.49
CA ALA A 374 -19.98 -20.61 -0.64
C ALA A 374 -18.87 -19.55 -0.77
N LEU A 375 -17.88 -19.59 0.14
CA LEU A 375 -16.78 -18.65 0.16
C LEU A 375 -15.90 -18.73 -1.09
N VAL A 376 -15.51 -19.94 -1.48
CA VAL A 376 -14.71 -20.17 -2.70
C VAL A 376 -15.49 -19.74 -3.94
N GLY A 377 -16.79 -20.04 -4.02
CA GLY A 377 -17.64 -19.58 -5.11
C GLY A 377 -17.69 -18.06 -5.27
N THR A 378 -17.61 -17.34 -4.17
CA THR A 378 -17.61 -15.86 -4.17
C THR A 378 -16.43 -15.29 -4.98
N PHE A 379 -15.24 -15.89 -4.91
CA PHE A 379 -14.07 -15.41 -5.66
C PHE A 379 -14.28 -15.38 -7.17
N PHE A 380 -15.04 -16.34 -7.71
CA PHE A 380 -15.37 -16.35 -9.13
C PHE A 380 -16.17 -15.13 -9.56
N VAL A 381 -17.19 -14.76 -8.79
CA VAL A 381 -18.03 -13.61 -9.11
C VAL A 381 -17.25 -12.31 -8.91
N LEU A 382 -16.43 -12.21 -7.84
CA LEU A 382 -15.53 -11.05 -7.64
C LEU A 382 -14.63 -10.83 -8.85
N LYS A 383 -14.09 -11.92 -9.44
CA LYS A 383 -13.30 -11.84 -10.67
C LYS A 383 -14.10 -11.34 -11.86
N LEU A 384 -15.34 -11.80 -12.04
CA LEU A 384 -16.21 -11.39 -13.15
C LEU A 384 -16.57 -9.90 -13.10
N ILE A 385 -16.76 -9.34 -11.89
CA ILE A 385 -17.08 -7.92 -11.71
C ILE A 385 -15.84 -7.02 -11.61
N GLY A 386 -14.61 -7.60 -11.76
CA GLY A 386 -13.38 -6.85 -11.77
C GLY A 386 -12.90 -6.36 -10.40
N PHE A 387 -13.32 -7.01 -9.30
CA PHE A 387 -12.83 -6.69 -7.97
C PHE A 387 -11.45 -7.30 -7.70
N SER A 388 -10.76 -6.78 -6.68
CA SER A 388 -9.51 -7.31 -6.15
C SER A 388 -9.73 -8.08 -4.85
N LEU A 389 -8.81 -8.98 -4.55
CA LEU A 389 -8.67 -9.57 -3.22
C LEU A 389 -7.96 -8.55 -2.33
N ASN A 390 -8.67 -7.97 -1.37
CA ASN A 390 -8.14 -6.95 -0.48
C ASN A 390 -8.67 -7.13 0.95
N LEU A 391 -8.17 -6.31 1.88
CA LEU A 391 -8.56 -6.40 3.29
C LEU A 391 -10.07 -6.28 3.51
N LEU A 392 -10.78 -5.47 2.69
CA LEU A 392 -12.22 -5.30 2.81
C LEU A 392 -12.99 -6.53 2.33
N THR A 393 -12.61 -7.08 1.16
CA THR A 393 -13.26 -8.28 0.62
C THR A 393 -13.00 -9.49 1.51
N LEU A 394 -11.79 -9.62 2.06
CA LEU A 394 -11.46 -10.68 3.02
C LEU A 394 -12.20 -10.50 4.35
N SER A 395 -12.29 -9.28 4.88
CA SER A 395 -13.05 -8.99 6.11
C SER A 395 -14.55 -9.26 5.92
N ALA A 396 -15.11 -8.91 4.75
CA ALA A 396 -16.47 -9.29 4.37
C ALA A 396 -16.64 -10.82 4.37
N MET A 397 -15.66 -11.58 3.90
CA MET A 397 -15.73 -13.05 3.90
C MET A 397 -15.64 -13.64 5.30
N VAL A 398 -14.84 -13.06 6.21
CA VAL A 398 -14.83 -13.48 7.63
C VAL A 398 -16.21 -13.28 8.25
N LEU A 399 -16.83 -12.12 8.03
CA LEU A 399 -18.19 -11.85 8.50
C LEU A 399 -19.22 -12.78 7.82
N ALA A 400 -19.05 -13.08 6.53
CA ALA A 400 -19.94 -13.96 5.79
C ALA A 400 -19.96 -15.38 6.36
N ILE A 401 -18.88 -15.90 6.97
CA ILE A 401 -18.87 -17.22 7.62
C ILE A 401 -20.00 -17.32 8.64
N ALA A 402 -20.17 -16.29 9.46
CA ALA A 402 -21.20 -16.29 10.52
C ALA A 402 -22.63 -16.33 9.93
N ILE A 403 -22.86 -15.67 8.80
CA ILE A 403 -24.18 -15.62 8.13
C ILE A 403 -24.44 -16.88 7.32
N VAL A 404 -23.43 -17.35 6.59
CA VAL A 404 -23.52 -18.52 5.69
C VAL A 404 -23.81 -19.81 6.48
N VAL A 405 -23.32 -19.90 7.71
CA VAL A 405 -23.52 -21.11 8.53
C VAL A 405 -24.97 -21.28 8.95
N ASP A 406 -25.70 -20.18 9.19
CA ASP A 406 -27.09 -20.24 9.68
C ASP A 406 -28.02 -20.95 8.68
N ASP A 407 -27.92 -20.65 7.39
CA ASP A 407 -28.73 -21.30 6.36
C ASP A 407 -28.54 -22.82 6.35
N ALA A 408 -27.29 -23.28 6.48
CA ALA A 408 -26.97 -24.69 6.49
C ALA A 408 -27.46 -25.39 7.79
N ILE A 409 -27.38 -24.70 8.94
CA ILE A 409 -27.86 -25.22 10.24
C ILE A 409 -29.38 -25.40 10.20
N VAL A 410 -30.14 -24.41 9.71
CA VAL A 410 -31.59 -24.46 9.60
C VAL A 410 -32.05 -25.66 8.77
N VAL A 411 -31.35 -25.94 7.67
CA VAL A 411 -31.66 -27.14 6.85
C VAL A 411 -31.40 -28.41 7.62
N VAL A 412 -30.26 -28.55 8.28
CA VAL A 412 -29.90 -29.75 9.05
C VAL A 412 -30.89 -29.98 10.19
N GLU A 413 -31.22 -28.91 10.93
CA GLU A 413 -32.16 -28.96 12.05
C GLU A 413 -33.57 -29.33 11.59
N GLY A 414 -34.05 -28.76 10.47
CA GLY A 414 -35.32 -29.08 9.88
C GLY A 414 -35.43 -30.55 9.43
N VAL A 415 -34.34 -31.11 8.89
CA VAL A 415 -34.29 -32.52 8.54
C VAL A 415 -34.30 -33.43 9.78
N HIS A 416 -33.55 -33.04 10.84
CA HIS A 416 -33.58 -33.74 12.13
C HIS A 416 -34.98 -33.72 12.77
N ALA A 417 -35.65 -32.57 12.77
CA ALA A 417 -37.02 -32.46 13.29
C ALA A 417 -37.99 -33.41 12.57
N LYS A 418 -37.84 -33.65 11.25
CA LYS A 418 -38.63 -34.63 10.51
C LYS A 418 -38.25 -36.07 10.87
N LEU A 419 -36.96 -36.35 11.06
CA LEU A 419 -36.51 -37.69 11.51
C LEU A 419 -37.06 -38.01 12.92
N ASP A 420 -37.09 -37.04 13.82
CA ASP A 420 -37.67 -37.19 15.17
C ASP A 420 -39.20 -37.41 15.14
N GLN A 421 -39.89 -36.92 14.10
CA GLN A 421 -41.30 -37.23 13.82
C GLN A 421 -41.56 -38.67 13.31
N GLY A 422 -40.47 -39.47 13.18
CA GLY A 422 -40.58 -40.90 12.83
C GLY A 422 -40.44 -41.23 11.35
N TYR A 423 -39.85 -40.34 10.54
CA TYR A 423 -39.58 -40.64 9.13
C TYR A 423 -38.53 -41.76 9.00
N LYS A 424 -38.87 -42.81 8.27
CA LYS A 424 -37.97 -43.95 8.01
C LYS A 424 -36.98 -43.72 6.89
N SER A 425 -37.21 -42.70 6.06
CA SER A 425 -36.31 -42.31 4.94
C SER A 425 -35.80 -40.93 5.12
N VAL A 426 -34.48 -40.79 5.32
CA VAL A 426 -33.78 -39.48 5.41
C VAL A 426 -34.03 -38.63 4.17
N LYS A 427 -34.10 -39.27 3.00
CA LYS A 427 -34.35 -38.59 1.74
C LYS A 427 -35.76 -37.98 1.70
N GLN A 428 -36.79 -38.69 2.20
CA GLN A 428 -38.14 -38.14 2.28
C GLN A 428 -38.21 -37.02 3.34
N ALA A 429 -37.55 -37.21 4.49
CA ALA A 429 -37.44 -36.18 5.52
C ALA A 429 -36.80 -34.92 4.99
N SER A 430 -35.70 -35.03 4.19
CA SER A 430 -35.06 -33.85 3.56
C SER A 430 -35.98 -33.14 2.57
N ILE A 431 -36.79 -33.88 1.77
CA ILE A 431 -37.70 -33.26 0.81
C ILE A 431 -38.82 -32.50 1.52
N ASP A 432 -39.40 -33.10 2.54
CA ASP A 432 -40.52 -32.51 3.26
C ASP A 432 -40.05 -31.34 4.14
N ALA A 433 -38.87 -31.42 4.73
CA ALA A 433 -38.21 -30.27 5.39
C ALA A 433 -38.00 -29.12 4.43
N MET A 434 -37.50 -29.37 3.23
CA MET A 434 -37.24 -28.29 2.24
C MET A 434 -38.54 -27.69 1.68
N ASN A 435 -39.62 -28.45 1.59
CA ASN A 435 -40.92 -27.91 1.21
C ASN A 435 -41.46 -26.89 2.25
N GLU A 436 -41.15 -27.09 3.52
CA GLU A 436 -41.51 -26.16 4.60
C GLU A 436 -40.53 -24.98 4.73
N LEU A 437 -39.22 -25.24 4.65
CA LEU A 437 -38.19 -24.26 4.93
C LEU A 437 -37.75 -23.45 3.70
N GLY A 438 -37.93 -23.97 2.49
CA GLY A 438 -37.40 -23.33 1.27
C GLY A 438 -37.89 -21.90 1.08
N GLY A 439 -39.16 -21.61 1.36
CA GLY A 439 -39.70 -20.26 1.32
C GLY A 439 -39.07 -19.33 2.38
N ALA A 440 -38.83 -19.86 3.58
CA ALA A 440 -38.17 -19.10 4.65
C ALA A 440 -36.71 -18.76 4.31
N ILE A 441 -35.95 -19.71 3.79
CA ILE A 441 -34.54 -19.50 3.37
C ILE A 441 -34.46 -18.42 2.30
N VAL A 442 -35.31 -18.49 1.26
CA VAL A 442 -35.35 -17.47 0.20
C VAL A 442 -35.70 -16.09 0.80
N SER A 443 -36.68 -16.03 1.70
CA SER A 443 -37.06 -14.76 2.33
C SER A 443 -35.94 -14.17 3.18
N ILE A 444 -35.25 -14.99 3.99
CA ILE A 444 -34.10 -14.57 4.82
C ILE A 444 -32.99 -14.03 3.92
N THR A 445 -32.65 -14.75 2.86
CA THR A 445 -31.60 -14.35 1.91
C THR A 445 -31.94 -13.02 1.25
N LEU A 446 -33.18 -12.84 0.77
CA LEU A 446 -33.60 -11.57 0.15
C LEU A 446 -33.56 -10.40 1.14
N VAL A 447 -33.98 -10.63 2.39
CA VAL A 447 -33.87 -9.61 3.44
C VAL A 447 -32.42 -9.23 3.70
N MET A 448 -31.54 -10.21 3.85
CA MET A 448 -30.10 -9.95 4.06
C MET A 448 -29.47 -9.22 2.88
N MET A 449 -29.74 -9.67 1.66
CA MET A 449 -29.24 -8.99 0.45
C MET A 449 -29.78 -7.56 0.32
N SER A 450 -31.03 -7.30 0.74
CA SER A 450 -31.64 -5.97 0.70
C SER A 450 -30.93 -4.95 1.63
N VAL A 451 -30.18 -5.40 2.61
CA VAL A 451 -29.35 -4.54 3.46
C VAL A 451 -28.03 -4.18 2.77
N PHE A 452 -27.37 -5.13 2.11
CA PHE A 452 -26.04 -4.92 1.55
C PHE A 452 -26.04 -4.34 0.13
N ILE A 453 -27.04 -4.65 -0.70
CA ILE A 453 -27.13 -4.18 -2.08
C ILE A 453 -27.26 -2.64 -2.17
N PRO A 454 -28.12 -1.95 -1.41
CA PRO A 454 -28.26 -0.48 -1.48
C PRO A 454 -26.97 0.25 -1.14
N VAL A 455 -26.18 -0.27 -0.20
CA VAL A 455 -24.89 0.30 0.19
C VAL A 455 -23.90 0.32 -0.99
N SER A 456 -24.08 -0.58 -1.95
CA SER A 456 -23.24 -0.67 -3.15
C SER A 456 -23.48 0.43 -4.19
N PHE A 457 -24.54 1.22 -4.03
CA PHE A 457 -24.87 2.37 -4.90
C PHE A 457 -24.37 3.72 -4.35
N MET A 458 -23.68 3.71 -3.21
CA MET A 458 -23.04 4.91 -2.69
C MET A 458 -21.95 5.40 -3.64
N GLU A 459 -21.89 6.70 -3.87
CA GLU A 459 -20.89 7.35 -4.71
C GLU A 459 -19.69 7.85 -3.92
N GLY A 460 -18.61 8.19 -4.63
CA GLY A 460 -17.39 8.73 -4.06
C GLY A 460 -16.46 7.66 -3.47
N THR A 461 -15.40 8.12 -2.81
CA THR A 461 -14.34 7.28 -2.25
C THR A 461 -14.88 6.27 -1.21
N ALA A 462 -15.68 6.76 -0.27
CA ALA A 462 -16.34 5.90 0.72
C ALA A 462 -17.28 4.89 0.05
N GLY A 463 -17.97 5.31 -1.02
CA GLY A 463 -18.84 4.44 -1.80
C GLY A 463 -18.09 3.26 -2.42
N THR A 464 -16.87 3.47 -2.91
CA THR A 464 -16.04 2.38 -3.46
C THR A 464 -15.69 1.33 -2.39
N PHE A 465 -15.38 1.76 -1.17
CA PHE A 465 -15.15 0.86 -0.03
C PHE A 465 -16.40 0.04 0.30
N TYR A 466 -17.50 0.72 0.51
CA TYR A 466 -18.77 0.07 0.87
C TYR A 466 -19.30 -0.83 -0.24
N ARG A 467 -19.10 -0.47 -1.49
CA ARG A 467 -19.47 -1.27 -2.65
C ARG A 467 -18.74 -2.61 -2.68
N GLN A 468 -17.41 -2.61 -2.47
CA GLN A 468 -16.66 -3.87 -2.46
C GLN A 468 -17.04 -4.75 -1.27
N PHE A 469 -17.16 -4.18 -0.08
CA PHE A 469 -17.61 -4.90 1.11
C PHE A 469 -19.03 -5.44 0.94
N GLY A 470 -19.99 -4.58 0.58
CA GLY A 470 -21.41 -4.92 0.48
C GLY A 470 -21.72 -5.94 -0.60
N LEU A 471 -21.13 -5.78 -1.80
CA LEU A 471 -21.32 -6.77 -2.88
C LEU A 471 -20.66 -8.11 -2.53
N THR A 472 -19.49 -8.13 -1.91
CA THR A 472 -18.84 -9.38 -1.47
C THR A 472 -19.75 -10.12 -0.47
N MET A 473 -20.34 -9.40 0.49
CA MET A 473 -21.32 -9.95 1.42
C MET A 473 -22.56 -10.50 0.70
N ALA A 474 -23.17 -9.69 -0.16
CA ALA A 474 -24.39 -10.08 -0.89
C ALA A 474 -24.16 -11.32 -1.77
N ILE A 475 -23.02 -11.41 -2.46
CA ILE A 475 -22.63 -12.56 -3.29
C ILE A 475 -22.43 -13.80 -2.41
N SER A 476 -21.72 -13.68 -1.28
CA SER A 476 -21.50 -14.79 -0.35
C SER A 476 -22.80 -15.34 0.22
N ILE A 477 -23.73 -14.44 0.60
CA ILE A 477 -25.07 -14.78 1.07
C ILE A 477 -25.87 -15.47 -0.05
N GLY A 478 -25.77 -15.01 -1.30
CA GLY A 478 -26.40 -15.66 -2.45
C GLY A 478 -25.90 -17.08 -2.68
N PHE A 479 -24.59 -17.34 -2.57
CA PHE A 479 -24.05 -18.70 -2.63
C PHE A 479 -24.45 -19.56 -1.42
N SER A 480 -24.59 -18.95 -0.22
CA SER A 480 -25.14 -19.62 0.96
C SER A 480 -26.52 -20.17 0.69
N ALA A 481 -27.43 -19.35 0.20
CA ALA A 481 -28.78 -19.74 -0.13
C ALA A 481 -28.80 -20.83 -1.21
N LEU A 482 -27.98 -20.69 -2.25
CA LEU A 482 -27.85 -21.71 -3.29
C LEU A 482 -27.43 -23.07 -2.69
N ASN A 483 -26.44 -23.08 -1.80
CA ASN A 483 -25.99 -24.28 -1.10
C ASN A 483 -27.05 -24.82 -0.15
N ALA A 484 -27.73 -23.96 0.60
CA ALA A 484 -28.81 -24.36 1.51
C ALA A 484 -30.01 -25.01 0.76
N LEU A 485 -30.28 -24.54 -0.45
CA LEU A 485 -31.39 -25.10 -1.28
C LEU A 485 -30.97 -26.34 -2.09
N THR A 486 -29.66 -26.54 -2.30
CA THR A 486 -29.17 -27.63 -3.18
C THR A 486 -28.23 -28.61 -2.47
N LEU A 487 -27.09 -28.13 -1.99
CA LEU A 487 -26.02 -28.96 -1.42
C LEU A 487 -26.38 -29.52 -0.05
N SER A 488 -26.86 -28.67 0.87
CA SER A 488 -27.14 -29.08 2.26
C SER A 488 -28.20 -30.16 2.34
N PRO A 489 -29.36 -30.10 1.63
CA PRO A 489 -30.36 -31.19 1.62
C PRO A 489 -29.83 -32.48 0.98
N ALA A 490 -28.97 -32.34 -0.04
CA ALA A 490 -28.34 -33.52 -0.67
C ALA A 490 -27.37 -34.24 0.27
N LEU A 491 -26.55 -33.45 0.99
CA LEU A 491 -25.65 -33.97 2.01
C LEU A 491 -26.40 -34.56 3.20
N CYS A 492 -27.50 -33.95 3.65
CA CYS A 492 -28.41 -34.53 4.66
C CYS A 492 -28.90 -35.92 4.22
N ALA A 493 -29.39 -36.03 2.98
CA ALA A 493 -29.89 -37.30 2.44
C ALA A 493 -28.82 -38.41 2.35
N ILE A 494 -27.54 -38.04 2.20
CA ILE A 494 -26.41 -38.98 2.05
C ILE A 494 -25.77 -39.31 3.40
N LEU A 495 -25.56 -38.33 4.28
CA LEU A 495 -24.76 -38.48 5.50
C LEU A 495 -25.59 -38.86 6.73
N LEU A 496 -26.84 -38.39 6.85
CA LEU A 496 -27.68 -38.64 8.01
C LEU A 496 -28.23 -40.07 7.98
N LYS A 497 -28.55 -40.60 9.16
CA LYS A 497 -29.19 -41.93 9.31
C LYS A 497 -30.52 -41.76 10.04
N PRO A 498 -31.55 -42.56 9.67
CA PRO A 498 -32.82 -42.59 10.44
C PRO A 498 -32.57 -43.16 11.84
N HIS A 499 -33.31 -42.63 12.82
CA HIS A 499 -33.31 -43.16 14.16
C HIS A 499 -33.96 -44.57 14.15
N GLY A 500 -33.17 -45.63 14.34
CA GLY A 500 -33.72 -46.99 14.53
C GLY A 500 -33.38 -48.09 13.52
N ASP A 501 -32.55 -47.87 12.50
CA ASP A 501 -32.12 -48.93 11.58
C ASP A 501 -30.73 -49.49 11.95
N GLU A 502 -30.74 -50.45 12.88
CA GLU A 502 -29.68 -51.47 12.95
C GLU A 502 -30.11 -52.64 12.05
N THR A 503 -29.33 -52.87 11.01
CA THR A 503 -29.20 -54.09 10.22
C THR A 503 -29.39 -53.98 8.72
N SER A 504 -28.31 -53.98 7.99
CA SER A 504 -28.18 -54.59 6.67
C SER A 504 -27.00 -55.56 6.63
N LEU A 505 -27.11 -56.66 5.92
CA LEU A 505 -26.18 -57.82 5.91
C LEU A 505 -24.75 -57.49 5.47
N LYS A 506 -24.51 -56.38 4.76
CA LYS A 506 -23.17 -55.84 4.42
C LYS A 506 -22.46 -55.22 5.60
N GLU A 507 -23.19 -54.76 6.63
CA GLU A 507 -22.62 -54.25 7.87
C GLU A 507 -22.15 -55.35 8.82
N ARG A 508 -22.66 -56.57 8.74
CA ARG A 508 -22.23 -57.67 9.62
C ARG A 508 -20.79 -58.14 9.37
N VAL A 509 -20.25 -58.06 8.16
CA VAL A 509 -18.86 -58.45 7.88
C VAL A 509 -17.94 -57.26 8.13
N GLY A 510 -18.36 -56.03 7.88
CA GLY A 510 -17.65 -54.80 8.26
C GLY A 510 -17.67 -54.52 9.78
N THR A 511 -18.70 -54.98 10.50
CA THR A 511 -18.85 -54.81 11.96
C THR A 511 -17.97 -55.74 12.77
N ALA A 512 -17.58 -56.94 12.28
CA ALA A 512 -16.59 -57.75 12.98
C ALA A 512 -15.20 -57.12 13.03
N MET A 513 -14.76 -56.45 11.97
CA MET A 513 -13.53 -55.65 11.94
C MET A 513 -13.68 -54.31 12.64
N LYS A 514 -14.84 -53.63 12.52
CA LYS A 514 -15.14 -52.40 13.25
C LYS A 514 -15.45 -52.63 14.73
N ALA A 515 -16.01 -53.80 15.12
CA ALA A 515 -16.34 -54.13 16.50
C ALA A 515 -15.08 -54.23 17.38
N SER A 516 -14.00 -54.80 16.87
CA SER A 516 -12.72 -54.82 17.60
C SER A 516 -12.15 -53.39 17.78
N ARG A 517 -12.22 -52.56 16.74
CA ARG A 517 -11.78 -51.17 16.79
C ARG A 517 -12.72 -50.28 17.60
N THR A 518 -14.03 -50.55 17.58
CA THR A 518 -15.04 -49.80 18.36
C THR A 518 -15.05 -50.21 19.83
N ILE A 519 -14.73 -51.44 20.19
CA ILE A 519 -14.56 -51.88 21.58
C ILE A 519 -13.29 -51.24 22.20
N LEU A 520 -12.22 -51.18 21.45
CA LEU A 520 -10.99 -50.46 21.89
C LEU A 520 -11.28 -48.97 22.07
N LEU A 521 -11.90 -48.34 21.09
CA LEU A 521 -12.28 -46.90 21.16
C LEU A 521 -13.30 -46.65 22.31
N ARG A 522 -14.29 -47.56 22.51
CA ARG A 522 -15.26 -47.45 23.62
C ARG A 522 -14.59 -47.63 24.99
N ARG A 523 -13.63 -48.52 25.13
CA ARG A 523 -12.82 -48.64 26.36
C ARG A 523 -11.97 -47.39 26.62
N TYR A 524 -11.39 -46.82 25.58
CA TYR A 524 -10.66 -45.57 25.71
C TYR A 524 -11.57 -44.37 26.01
N THR A 525 -12.73 -44.26 25.36
CA THR A 525 -13.70 -43.20 25.63
C THR A 525 -14.37 -43.35 27.02
N ASP A 526 -14.59 -44.58 27.49
CA ASP A 526 -15.11 -44.82 28.84
C ASP A 526 -14.06 -44.56 29.93
N ALA A 527 -12.79 -44.87 29.68
CA ALA A 527 -11.69 -44.53 30.56
C ALA A 527 -11.47 -43.00 30.65
N ILE A 528 -11.48 -42.35 29.49
CA ILE A 528 -11.39 -40.90 29.38
C ILE A 528 -12.61 -40.19 29.98
N GLY A 529 -13.83 -40.74 29.74
CA GLY A 529 -15.08 -40.23 30.34
C GLY A 529 -15.20 -40.44 31.83
N LYS A 530 -14.38 -41.35 32.41
CA LYS A 530 -14.23 -41.46 33.88
C LYS A 530 -13.23 -40.44 34.44
N LEU A 531 -12.23 -40.06 33.61
CA LEU A 531 -11.22 -39.09 34.01
C LEU A 531 -11.68 -37.65 33.79
N LEU A 532 -12.46 -37.38 32.75
CA LEU A 532 -12.91 -36.04 32.36
C LEU A 532 -14.34 -35.78 32.82
N HIS A 533 -14.47 -35.04 33.90
CA HIS A 533 -15.76 -34.48 34.31
C HIS A 533 -16.24 -33.44 33.27
N PRO A 534 -17.56 -33.29 32.97
CA PRO A 534 -18.09 -32.34 31.99
C PRO A 534 -17.58 -30.89 32.20
N SER A 535 -17.39 -30.46 33.44
CA SER A 535 -16.82 -29.16 33.76
C SER A 535 -15.36 -29.02 33.34
N ILE A 536 -14.55 -30.08 33.45
CA ILE A 536 -13.14 -30.09 33.01
C ILE A 536 -13.07 -30.05 31.48
N THR A 537 -13.96 -30.74 30.78
CA THR A 537 -14.09 -30.68 29.34
C THR A 537 -14.40 -29.27 28.84
N LEU A 538 -15.34 -28.58 29.53
CA LEU A 538 -15.68 -27.18 29.26
C LEU A 538 -14.48 -26.24 29.48
N ILE A 539 -13.74 -26.42 30.55
CA ILE A 539 -12.53 -25.64 30.86
C ILE A 539 -11.46 -25.88 29.79
N PHE A 540 -11.23 -27.14 29.41
CA PHE A 540 -10.26 -27.46 28.36
C PHE A 540 -10.68 -26.91 26.99
N THR A 541 -11.96 -26.92 26.67
CA THR A 541 -12.49 -26.29 25.47
C THR A 541 -12.25 -24.79 25.49
N PHE A 542 -12.51 -24.14 26.61
CA PHE A 542 -12.29 -22.70 26.78
C PHE A 542 -10.81 -22.34 26.69
N ILE A 543 -9.93 -23.13 27.31
CA ILE A 543 -8.48 -22.96 27.19
C ILE A 543 -8.02 -23.17 25.75
N ALA A 544 -8.57 -24.19 25.04
CA ALA A 544 -8.26 -24.43 23.65
C ALA A 544 -8.69 -23.27 22.75
N ILE A 545 -9.86 -22.68 22.99
CA ILE A 545 -10.36 -21.51 22.25
C ILE A 545 -9.46 -20.27 22.53
N ILE A 546 -9.18 -19.99 23.81
CA ILE A 546 -8.33 -18.85 24.20
C ILE A 546 -6.93 -19.00 23.61
N GLY A 547 -6.32 -20.19 23.74
CA GLY A 547 -5.00 -20.44 23.17
C GLY A 547 -4.94 -20.29 21.65
N MET A 548 -6.02 -20.63 20.96
CA MET A 548 -6.15 -20.45 19.51
C MET A 548 -6.22 -18.96 19.16
N ILE A 549 -7.04 -18.18 19.89
CA ILE A 549 -7.22 -16.74 19.69
C ILE A 549 -5.96 -15.94 20.09
N SER A 550 -5.24 -16.38 21.13
CA SER A 550 -4.04 -15.67 21.63
C SER A 550 -2.77 -15.90 20.79
N GLY A 551 -2.84 -16.66 19.70
CA GLY A 551 -1.70 -16.91 18.84
C GLY A 551 -0.58 -17.77 19.48
N MET A 552 -0.86 -18.49 20.59
CA MET A 552 0.12 -19.36 21.27
C MET A 552 0.62 -20.55 20.40
N PHE A 553 0.33 -20.55 19.11
CA PHE A 553 0.67 -21.61 18.17
C PHE A 553 2.02 -21.42 17.47
N SER A 554 2.85 -20.50 17.88
CA SER A 554 4.18 -20.37 17.28
C SER A 554 5.05 -21.55 17.72
N PHE A 555 5.11 -22.56 16.87
CA PHE A 555 5.93 -23.77 17.07
C PHE A 555 7.43 -23.43 17.19
N SER A 556 7.82 -22.28 16.64
CA SER A 556 9.21 -21.81 16.66
C SER A 556 9.65 -21.24 18.01
N GLU A 557 8.75 -20.65 18.79
CA GLU A 557 9.13 -19.98 20.04
C GLU A 557 8.90 -20.84 21.28
N HIS A 558 7.81 -21.65 21.29
CA HIS A 558 7.44 -22.44 22.48
C HIS A 558 6.96 -23.86 22.14
N PRO A 559 7.83 -24.77 21.64
CA PRO A 559 7.41 -26.10 21.16
C PRO A 559 6.74 -26.95 22.25
N VAL A 560 7.14 -26.81 23.50
CA VAL A 560 6.54 -27.55 24.64
C VAL A 560 5.11 -27.07 24.92
N LEU A 561 4.87 -25.78 24.90
CA LEU A 561 3.52 -25.20 25.12
C LEU A 561 2.58 -25.62 23.98
N CYS A 562 3.04 -25.65 22.74
CA CYS A 562 2.26 -26.14 21.59
C CYS A 562 1.85 -27.61 21.75
N VAL A 563 2.77 -28.49 22.20
CA VAL A 563 2.45 -29.89 22.43
C VAL A 563 1.40 -30.04 23.55
N ILE A 564 1.56 -29.32 24.66
CA ILE A 564 0.60 -29.30 25.75
C ILE A 564 -0.79 -28.83 25.26
N PHE A 565 -0.81 -27.79 24.45
CA PHE A 565 -2.01 -27.23 23.90
C PHE A 565 -2.73 -28.17 22.93
N VAL A 566 -2.00 -28.84 22.04
CA VAL A 566 -2.55 -29.89 21.17
C VAL A 566 -3.14 -31.03 22.00
N ILE A 567 -2.47 -31.45 23.07
CA ILE A 567 -3.00 -32.46 23.99
C ILE A 567 -4.30 -31.99 24.65
N ILE A 568 -4.35 -30.75 25.16
CA ILE A 568 -5.56 -30.16 25.76
C ILE A 568 -6.70 -30.10 24.73
N SER A 569 -6.42 -29.68 23.50
CA SER A 569 -7.42 -29.60 22.42
C SER A 569 -7.98 -30.97 22.03
N VAL A 570 -7.11 -31.99 21.96
CA VAL A 570 -7.52 -33.38 21.71
C VAL A 570 -8.35 -33.92 22.87
N LEU A 571 -7.96 -33.66 24.10
CA LEU A 571 -8.71 -34.07 25.29
C LEU A 571 -10.08 -33.37 25.37
N ALA A 572 -10.16 -32.08 25.01
CA ALA A 572 -11.42 -31.35 24.91
C ALA A 572 -12.35 -31.95 23.88
N LEU A 573 -11.85 -32.22 22.68
CA LEU A 573 -12.61 -32.89 21.59
C LEU A 573 -13.10 -34.29 22.02
N LEU A 574 -12.21 -35.09 22.61
CA LEU A 574 -12.58 -36.43 23.11
C LEU A 574 -13.61 -36.33 24.26
N GLY A 575 -13.45 -35.35 25.14
CA GLY A 575 -14.40 -35.09 26.23
C GLY A 575 -15.82 -34.75 25.71
N MET A 576 -15.90 -33.92 24.67
CA MET A 576 -17.16 -33.51 24.06
C MET A 576 -17.94 -34.70 23.42
N THR A 577 -17.23 -35.75 23.01
CA THR A 577 -17.88 -36.96 22.45
C THR A 577 -18.50 -37.85 23.51
N THR A 578 -18.27 -37.60 24.80
CA THR A 578 -18.73 -38.47 25.89
C THR A 578 -20.21 -38.28 26.17
N ASP A 579 -20.94 -39.41 26.47
CA ASP A 579 -22.36 -39.34 26.83
C ASP A 579 -22.63 -38.53 28.11
N LYS A 580 -21.63 -38.41 29.01
CA LYS A 580 -21.72 -37.59 30.20
C LYS A 580 -21.76 -36.11 29.87
N PHE A 581 -20.92 -35.66 28.93
CA PHE A 581 -20.91 -34.29 28.48
C PHE A 581 -22.23 -33.92 27.79
N LYS A 582 -22.72 -34.79 26.89
CA LYS A 582 -23.98 -34.57 26.18
C LYS A 582 -25.14 -34.43 27.16
N LYS A 583 -25.25 -35.35 28.16
CA LYS A 583 -26.28 -35.25 29.18
C LYS A 583 -26.18 -33.97 30.04
N ALA A 584 -24.97 -33.59 30.44
CA ALA A 584 -24.77 -32.35 31.21
C ALA A 584 -25.14 -31.11 30.40
N PHE A 585 -24.72 -31.07 29.13
CA PHE A 585 -25.06 -29.98 28.21
C PHE A 585 -26.57 -29.86 28.01
N ASN A 586 -27.27 -30.97 27.68
CA ASN A 586 -28.69 -30.96 27.48
C ASN A 586 -29.47 -30.55 28.73
N SER A 587 -29.08 -31.01 29.92
CA SER A 587 -29.68 -30.58 31.16
C SER A 587 -29.48 -29.11 31.46
N THR A 588 -28.27 -28.57 31.16
CA THR A 588 -28.00 -27.14 31.31
C THR A 588 -28.80 -26.32 30.29
N TYR A 589 -28.83 -26.77 29.03
CA TYR A 589 -29.62 -26.14 27.99
C TYR A 589 -31.12 -26.07 28.34
N GLU A 590 -31.72 -27.18 28.78
CA GLU A 590 -33.13 -27.21 29.23
C GLU A 590 -33.39 -26.25 30.39
N SER A 591 -32.45 -26.17 31.32
CA SER A 591 -32.54 -25.21 32.47
C SER A 591 -32.53 -23.76 31.99
N ILE A 592 -31.62 -23.42 31.03
CA ILE A 592 -31.55 -22.09 30.39
C ILE A 592 -32.85 -21.83 29.61
N LEU A 593 -33.32 -22.79 28.83
CA LEU A 593 -34.57 -22.71 28.05
C LEU A 593 -35.78 -22.41 28.90
N ASN A 594 -35.87 -23.09 30.04
CA ASN A 594 -36.98 -22.86 31.00
C ASN A 594 -36.92 -21.46 31.66
N ARG A 595 -35.73 -20.96 31.95
CA ARG A 595 -35.53 -19.54 32.38
C ARG A 595 -35.91 -18.57 31.29
N TYR A 596 -35.48 -18.82 30.08
CA TYR A 596 -35.79 -18.00 28.90
C TYR A 596 -37.31 -17.93 28.68
N LYS A 597 -38.01 -19.06 28.71
CA LYS A 597 -39.48 -19.10 28.59
C LYS A 597 -40.16 -18.23 29.63
N LYS A 598 -39.72 -18.30 30.91
CA LYS A 598 -40.25 -17.46 31.98
C LYS A 598 -40.01 -15.98 31.74
N ASN A 599 -38.78 -15.62 31.33
CA ASN A 599 -38.41 -14.24 31.01
C ASN A 599 -39.21 -13.69 29.84
N VAL A 600 -39.37 -14.46 28.76
CA VAL A 600 -40.17 -14.04 27.62
C VAL A 600 -41.62 -13.80 28.01
N LEU A 601 -42.24 -14.69 28.78
CA LEU A 601 -43.60 -14.52 29.31
C LEU A 601 -43.70 -13.25 30.21
N PHE A 602 -42.70 -12.99 31.04
CA PHE A 602 -42.63 -11.75 31.84
C PHE A 602 -42.63 -10.51 30.94
N PHE A 603 -41.78 -10.46 29.92
CA PHE A 603 -41.69 -9.31 29.00
C PHE A 603 -42.95 -9.15 28.12
N ILE A 604 -43.59 -10.25 27.71
CA ILE A 604 -44.86 -10.20 26.98
C ILE A 604 -45.97 -9.61 27.89
N GLN A 605 -46.02 -10.02 29.17
CA GLN A 605 -47.01 -9.51 30.12
C GLN A 605 -46.72 -8.05 30.54
N LYS A 606 -45.48 -7.63 30.51
CA LYS A 606 -45.05 -6.26 30.87
C LYS A 606 -44.65 -5.49 29.62
N SER A 607 -45.58 -5.34 28.65
CA SER A 607 -45.34 -4.67 27.35
C SER A 607 -44.75 -3.27 27.48
N VAL A 608 -45.14 -2.48 28.50
CA VAL A 608 -44.59 -1.14 28.78
C VAL A 608 -43.10 -1.21 29.11
N LEU A 609 -42.66 -2.21 29.90
CA LEU A 609 -41.27 -2.42 30.26
C LEU A 609 -40.46 -2.83 29.01
N SER A 610 -40.99 -3.71 28.16
CA SER A 610 -40.37 -4.14 26.92
C SER A 610 -40.20 -2.98 25.95
N PHE A 611 -41.23 -2.13 25.79
CA PHE A 611 -41.16 -0.94 24.97
C PHE A 611 -40.15 0.08 25.54
N GLY A 612 -40.12 0.27 26.85
CA GLY A 612 -39.14 1.13 27.53
C GLY A 612 -37.71 0.66 27.34
N LEU A 613 -37.43 -0.64 27.35
CA LEU A 613 -36.12 -1.20 27.02
C LEU A 613 -35.70 -0.94 25.56
N VAL A 614 -36.62 -1.07 24.61
CA VAL A 614 -36.34 -0.75 23.19
C VAL A 614 -36.03 0.72 23.04
N VAL A 615 -36.81 1.62 23.66
CA VAL A 615 -36.56 3.06 23.63
C VAL A 615 -35.20 3.41 24.27
N ALA A 616 -34.87 2.76 25.40
CA ALA A 616 -33.56 2.95 26.04
C ALA A 616 -32.41 2.47 25.16
N ALA A 617 -32.55 1.34 24.46
CA ALA A 617 -31.56 0.82 23.52
C ALA A 617 -31.37 1.78 22.34
N ILE A 618 -32.47 2.35 21.78
CA ILE A 618 -32.41 3.34 20.70
C ILE A 618 -31.73 4.63 21.20
N ALA A 619 -32.05 5.10 22.40
CA ALA A 619 -31.42 6.29 22.97
C ALA A 619 -29.91 6.06 23.21
N LEU A 620 -29.52 4.88 23.67
CA LEU A 620 -28.11 4.49 23.83
C LEU A 620 -27.39 4.41 22.49
N LEU A 621 -28.04 3.85 21.45
CA LEU A 621 -27.52 3.83 20.10
C LEU A 621 -27.25 5.25 19.57
N ILE A 622 -28.24 6.14 19.70
CA ILE A 622 -28.10 7.54 19.26
C ILE A 622 -26.96 8.23 20.04
N PHE A 623 -26.88 7.97 21.36
CA PHE A 623 -25.80 8.52 22.19
C PHE A 623 -24.43 8.06 21.69
N PHE A 624 -24.23 6.76 21.47
CA PHE A 624 -22.94 6.25 20.96
C PHE A 624 -22.64 6.71 19.53
N MET A 625 -23.64 6.79 18.64
CA MET A 625 -23.45 7.35 17.30
C MET A 625 -22.92 8.79 17.30
N ASN A 626 -23.36 9.60 18.28
CA ASN A 626 -22.91 10.99 18.38
C ASN A 626 -21.57 11.14 19.13
N THR A 627 -21.20 10.19 19.97
CA THR A 627 -19.98 10.27 20.79
C THR A 627 -18.80 9.48 20.22
N THR A 628 -19.06 8.50 19.38
CA THR A 628 -18.01 7.69 18.78
C THR A 628 -17.35 8.45 17.62
N PRO A 629 -16.03 8.63 17.62
CA PRO A 629 -15.32 9.26 16.52
C PRO A 629 -15.49 8.42 15.25
N THR A 630 -15.75 9.10 14.13
CA THR A 630 -15.89 8.47 12.82
C THR A 630 -14.60 8.58 12.03
N GLY A 631 -14.21 7.52 11.33
CA GLY A 631 -13.04 7.46 10.47
C GLY A 631 -13.27 6.46 9.35
N MET A 632 -12.52 6.59 8.24
CA MET A 632 -12.66 5.71 7.08
C MET A 632 -11.83 4.43 7.24
N VAL A 633 -10.57 4.58 7.65
CA VAL A 633 -9.64 3.49 7.93
C VAL A 633 -8.87 3.84 9.20
N PRO A 634 -8.82 2.95 10.20
CA PRO A 634 -8.00 3.18 11.39
C PRO A 634 -6.51 3.15 11.02
N ASN A 635 -5.70 3.88 11.78
CA ASN A 635 -4.25 3.79 11.66
C ASN A 635 -3.78 2.43 12.18
N GLU A 636 -2.94 1.77 11.39
CA GLU A 636 -2.35 0.48 11.71
C GLU A 636 -0.82 0.59 11.70
N ASP A 637 -0.15 -0.33 12.39
CA ASP A 637 1.30 -0.40 12.43
C ASP A 637 1.84 -1.03 11.13
N THR A 638 2.28 -0.19 10.20
CA THR A 638 2.83 -0.62 8.91
C THR A 638 4.27 -1.13 8.98
N GLY A 639 4.91 -1.11 10.16
CA GLY A 639 6.33 -1.47 10.32
C GLY A 639 7.31 -0.43 9.78
N THR A 640 6.82 0.72 9.30
CA THR A 640 7.62 1.82 8.76
C THR A 640 7.23 3.14 9.41
N ILE A 641 8.21 3.96 9.74
CA ILE A 641 8.00 5.34 10.23
C ILE A 641 8.72 6.28 9.28
N MET A 642 8.06 7.37 8.93
CA MET A 642 8.65 8.47 8.16
C MET A 642 9.04 9.61 9.09
N GLY A 643 10.20 10.20 8.83
CA GLY A 643 10.68 11.41 9.49
C GLY A 643 10.81 12.55 8.50
N ALA A 644 10.34 13.73 8.86
CA ALA A 644 10.57 14.97 8.13
C ALA A 644 11.39 15.92 9.00
N VAL A 645 12.48 16.42 8.46
CA VAL A 645 13.36 17.38 9.11
C VAL A 645 13.37 18.66 8.29
N THR A 646 12.95 19.76 8.89
CA THR A 646 12.92 21.06 8.25
C THR A 646 13.87 22.00 9.01
N LEU A 647 14.86 22.50 8.31
CA LEU A 647 15.84 23.46 8.82
C LEU A 647 15.46 24.88 8.42
N PRO A 648 16.04 25.90 9.07
CA PRO A 648 15.84 27.28 8.66
C PRO A 648 16.19 27.52 7.19
N PRO A 649 15.47 28.41 6.49
CA PRO A 649 15.75 28.74 5.11
C PRO A 649 17.20 29.20 4.92
N GLY A 650 17.84 28.75 3.82
CA GLY A 650 19.24 29.09 3.53
C GLY A 650 20.29 28.26 4.29
N THR A 651 19.87 27.21 4.99
CA THR A 651 20.84 26.28 5.60
C THR A 651 21.67 25.58 4.53
N SER A 652 22.98 25.50 4.73
CA SER A 652 23.90 24.78 3.84
C SER A 652 23.72 23.27 3.96
N GLN A 653 24.15 22.54 2.92
CA GLN A 653 24.08 21.08 2.89
C GLN A 653 24.88 20.42 4.02
N GLU A 654 26.07 20.96 4.36
CA GLU A 654 26.90 20.42 5.43
C GLU A 654 26.19 20.54 6.79
N ARG A 655 25.62 21.73 7.08
CA ARG A 655 24.87 21.91 8.32
C ARG A 655 23.62 21.07 8.40
N ALA A 656 22.94 20.88 7.27
CA ALA A 656 21.80 19.98 7.21
C ALA A 656 22.20 18.54 7.54
N MET A 657 23.31 18.06 7.00
CA MET A 657 23.85 16.74 7.30
C MET A 657 24.29 16.58 8.77
N GLU A 658 24.87 17.60 9.37
CA GLU A 658 25.21 17.57 10.82
C GLU A 658 23.96 17.35 11.67
N VAL A 659 22.87 18.07 11.37
CA VAL A 659 21.62 17.92 12.11
C VAL A 659 20.98 16.56 11.83
N LEU A 660 20.96 16.12 10.58
CA LEU A 660 20.44 14.80 10.18
C LEU A 660 21.21 13.66 10.86
N ASN A 661 22.54 13.76 10.97
CA ASN A 661 23.36 12.76 11.66
C ASN A 661 23.04 12.70 13.19
N LYS A 662 22.71 13.85 13.81
CA LYS A 662 22.24 13.86 15.20
C LYS A 662 20.88 13.14 15.34
N VAL A 663 19.96 13.39 14.40
CA VAL A 663 18.68 12.70 14.37
C VAL A 663 18.88 11.19 14.10
N ASP A 664 19.75 10.81 13.15
CA ASP A 664 20.08 9.41 12.86
C ASP A 664 20.64 8.68 14.09
N SER A 665 21.56 9.32 14.83
CA SER A 665 22.11 8.77 16.08
C SER A 665 21.05 8.57 17.16
N LEU A 666 20.06 9.46 17.23
CA LEU A 666 18.91 9.33 18.13
C LEU A 666 18.03 8.14 17.77
N ILE A 667 17.81 7.92 16.46
CA ILE A 667 17.02 6.79 15.95
C ILE A 667 17.79 5.48 16.15
N ALA A 668 19.09 5.48 15.94
CA ALA A 668 19.96 4.30 16.13
C ALA A 668 19.90 3.72 17.55
N ALA A 669 19.59 4.56 18.54
CA ALA A 669 19.45 4.14 19.94
C ALA A 669 18.08 3.48 20.25
N GLU A 670 17.17 3.39 19.27
CA GLU A 670 15.84 2.78 19.48
C GLU A 670 15.89 1.28 19.13
N PRO A 671 15.62 0.39 20.10
CA PRO A 671 15.76 -1.06 19.91
C PRO A 671 14.82 -1.68 18.86
N ALA A 672 13.68 -1.02 18.62
CA ALA A 672 12.68 -1.45 17.64
C ALA A 672 13.11 -1.26 16.18
N VAL A 673 14.17 -0.48 15.93
CA VAL A 673 14.63 -0.12 14.59
C VAL A 673 15.46 -1.24 13.98
N GLN A 674 15.14 -1.64 12.76
CA GLN A 674 15.90 -2.59 11.95
C GLN A 674 16.90 -1.87 11.04
N SER A 675 16.42 -0.90 10.27
CA SER A 675 17.25 -0.06 9.39
C SER A 675 16.72 1.36 9.33
N ARG A 676 17.62 2.28 9.01
CA ARG A 676 17.30 3.69 8.86
C ARG A 676 17.99 4.25 7.63
N THR A 677 17.20 4.95 6.81
CA THR A 677 17.65 5.61 5.59
C THR A 677 17.43 7.10 5.76
N VAL A 678 18.51 7.87 5.72
CA VAL A 678 18.49 9.32 5.80
C VAL A 678 18.68 9.90 4.40
N ILE A 679 17.84 10.83 4.00
CA ILE A 679 17.83 11.48 2.70
C ILE A 679 17.90 12.98 2.94
N SER A 680 19.02 13.60 2.66
CA SER A 680 19.19 15.06 2.71
C SER A 680 18.83 15.68 1.37
N GLY A 681 18.28 16.89 1.38
CA GLY A 681 17.88 17.61 0.17
C GLY A 681 16.47 17.29 -0.34
N PHE A 682 15.77 16.35 0.30
CA PHE A 682 14.39 15.97 -0.02
C PHE A 682 13.52 15.91 1.24
N GLY A 683 12.40 16.57 1.21
CA GLY A 683 11.38 16.54 2.27
C GLY A 683 10.08 15.93 1.77
N PHE A 684 9.53 14.94 2.46
CA PHE A 684 8.22 14.33 2.10
C PHE A 684 7.09 15.38 2.08
N ILE A 685 7.21 16.41 2.93
CA ILE A 685 6.20 17.46 3.08
C ILE A 685 6.71 18.77 2.47
N GLY A 686 8.01 19.09 2.64
CA GLY A 686 8.59 20.41 2.31
C GLY A 686 9.10 20.57 0.87
N GLY A 687 9.14 19.47 0.08
CA GLY A 687 9.66 19.49 -1.29
C GLY A 687 11.19 19.32 -1.37
N GLN A 688 11.84 19.92 -2.38
CA GLN A 688 13.27 19.75 -2.64
C GLN A 688 14.07 20.99 -2.21
N GLY A 689 15.22 20.78 -1.59
CA GLY A 689 16.15 21.84 -1.21
C GLY A 689 17.06 21.46 -0.04
N PRO A 690 18.20 22.15 0.13
CA PRO A 690 19.19 21.81 1.16
C PRO A 690 18.66 21.96 2.61
N SER A 691 17.61 22.74 2.81
CA SER A 691 16.96 22.93 4.13
C SER A 691 16.01 21.80 4.52
N TYR A 692 15.86 20.76 3.71
CA TYR A 692 14.95 19.65 3.95
C TYR A 692 15.70 18.33 4.08
N GLY A 693 15.21 17.49 4.97
CA GLY A 693 15.65 16.10 5.09
C GLY A 693 14.48 15.16 5.35
N SER A 694 14.58 13.97 4.85
CA SER A 694 13.64 12.87 5.11
C SER A 694 14.36 11.68 5.71
N ILE A 695 13.66 10.94 6.54
CA ILE A 695 14.18 9.73 7.15
C ILE A 695 13.13 8.63 6.98
N ILE A 696 13.55 7.47 6.53
CA ILE A 696 12.71 6.26 6.50
C ILE A 696 13.29 5.30 7.52
N ILE A 697 12.47 4.93 8.49
CA ILE A 697 12.82 4.04 9.58
C ILE A 697 12.03 2.75 9.37
N LYS A 698 12.73 1.66 9.09
CA LYS A 698 12.13 0.33 9.06
C LYS A 698 12.23 -0.29 10.45
N LEU A 699 11.11 -0.69 11.01
CA LEU A 699 11.04 -1.39 12.28
C LEU A 699 11.30 -2.89 12.07
N LYS A 700 11.70 -3.59 13.14
CA LYS A 700 11.78 -5.05 13.16
C LYS A 700 10.41 -5.67 12.88
N ASN A 701 10.36 -6.93 12.51
CA ASN A 701 9.10 -7.63 12.29
C ASN A 701 8.19 -7.57 13.53
N TRP A 702 6.88 -7.61 13.31
CA TRP A 702 5.87 -7.49 14.39
C TRP A 702 6.05 -8.54 15.49
N GLU A 703 6.48 -9.75 15.11
CA GLU A 703 6.74 -10.87 16.04
C GLU A 703 7.97 -10.62 16.95
N GLU A 704 8.93 -9.82 16.48
CA GLU A 704 10.17 -9.49 17.22
C GLU A 704 10.01 -8.27 18.14
N ARG A 705 8.86 -7.57 18.06
CA ARG A 705 8.58 -6.36 18.80
C ARG A 705 7.61 -6.61 19.96
N SER A 706 7.85 -5.99 21.11
CA SER A 706 6.90 -5.96 22.22
C SER A 706 5.75 -4.98 21.91
N LEU A 707 4.62 -5.11 22.64
CA LEU A 707 3.48 -4.18 22.54
C LEU A 707 3.88 -2.71 22.81
N MET A 708 4.93 -2.48 23.61
CA MET A 708 5.47 -1.14 23.87
C MET A 708 6.36 -0.60 22.76
N GLN A 709 6.59 -1.38 21.70
CA GLN A 709 7.37 -1.04 20.52
C GLN A 709 6.48 -0.93 19.26
N ASN A 710 5.20 -0.69 19.45
CA ASN A 710 4.28 -0.34 18.36
C ASN A 710 4.72 1.00 17.71
N SER A 711 4.46 1.16 16.42
CA SER A 711 4.85 2.34 15.62
C SER A 711 4.44 3.66 16.27
N ASP A 712 3.23 3.78 16.81
CA ASP A 712 2.73 5.00 17.44
C ASP A 712 3.50 5.36 18.71
N ILE A 713 3.85 4.37 19.53
CA ILE A 713 4.65 4.56 20.75
C ILE A 713 6.06 4.97 20.37
N VAL A 714 6.66 4.33 19.35
CA VAL A 714 8.00 4.67 18.87
C VAL A 714 8.01 6.07 18.28
N VAL A 715 7.02 6.47 17.48
CA VAL A 715 6.83 7.83 16.94
C VAL A 715 6.79 8.85 18.10
N GLY A 716 5.97 8.60 19.12
CA GLY A 716 5.86 9.47 20.28
C GLY A 716 7.19 9.59 21.06
N SER A 717 7.89 8.47 21.27
CA SER A 717 9.20 8.43 21.93
C SER A 717 10.26 9.20 21.15
N LEU A 718 10.39 8.93 19.85
CA LEU A 718 11.34 9.62 18.99
C LEU A 718 11.05 11.11 18.91
N PHE A 719 9.78 11.51 18.80
CA PHE A 719 9.37 12.91 18.78
C PHE A 719 9.78 13.62 20.09
N MET A 720 9.43 13.07 21.27
CA MET A 720 9.77 13.69 22.54
C MET A 720 11.29 13.81 22.76
N ARG A 721 12.04 12.79 22.35
CA ARG A 721 13.50 12.80 22.44
C ARG A 721 14.13 13.81 21.47
N SER A 722 13.59 13.90 20.24
CA SER A 722 14.08 14.86 19.25
C SER A 722 13.87 16.31 19.70
N GLN A 723 12.68 16.64 20.24
CA GLN A 723 12.38 17.98 20.75
C GLN A 723 13.30 18.41 21.90
N LYS A 724 13.80 17.45 22.67
CA LYS A 724 14.73 17.73 23.76
C LYS A 724 16.17 18.00 23.27
N ILE A 725 16.60 17.25 22.26
CA ILE A 725 18.01 17.24 21.81
C ILE A 725 18.23 18.18 20.61
N ILE A 726 17.30 18.19 19.63
CA ILE A 726 17.43 18.97 18.42
C ILE A 726 16.70 20.31 18.57
N LYS A 727 17.45 21.41 18.58
CA LYS A 727 16.90 22.78 18.69
C LYS A 727 17.01 23.56 17.39
N ASP A 728 17.88 23.11 16.49
CA ASP A 728 18.25 23.80 15.26
C ASP A 728 17.35 23.44 14.06
N ALA A 729 16.43 22.49 14.24
CA ALA A 729 15.54 22.04 13.20
C ALA A 729 14.19 21.60 13.77
N GLN A 730 13.16 21.66 12.94
CA GLN A 730 11.87 21.04 13.22
C GLN A 730 11.91 19.59 12.78
N VAL A 731 11.74 18.65 13.72
CA VAL A 731 11.72 17.21 13.46
C VAL A 731 10.32 16.67 13.72
N LEU A 732 9.76 15.99 12.74
CA LEU A 732 8.47 15.36 12.81
C LEU A 732 8.62 13.88 12.45
N PHE A 733 7.99 13.00 13.21
CA PHE A 733 7.86 11.58 12.89
C PHE A 733 6.39 11.23 12.72
N PHE A 734 6.07 10.43 11.71
CA PHE A 734 4.69 10.02 11.39
C PHE A 734 4.68 8.66 10.69
N ALA A 735 3.55 7.96 10.79
CA ALA A 735 3.33 6.75 9.99
C ALA A 735 2.97 7.10 8.55
N PRO A 736 3.37 6.29 7.55
CA PRO A 736 2.90 6.46 6.18
C PRO A 736 1.38 6.36 6.12
N PRO A 737 0.73 7.03 5.15
CA PRO A 737 -0.73 7.01 5.04
C PRO A 737 -1.23 5.60 4.75
N MET A 738 -2.35 5.20 5.40
CA MET A 738 -2.96 3.89 5.22
C MET A 738 -3.53 3.71 3.80
N ILE A 739 -3.98 4.80 3.19
CA ILE A 739 -4.51 4.82 1.82
C ILE A 739 -3.50 5.52 0.92
N PRO A 740 -2.76 4.76 0.09
CA PRO A 740 -1.79 5.35 -0.83
C PRO A 740 -2.46 6.29 -1.84
N GLY A 741 -1.78 7.39 -2.19
CA GLY A 741 -2.17 8.29 -3.27
C GLY A 741 -3.01 9.50 -2.88
N TYR A 742 -3.40 9.66 -1.61
CA TYR A 742 -4.17 10.84 -1.16
C TYR A 742 -3.30 11.92 -0.50
N SER A 743 -2.38 11.55 0.37
CA SER A 743 -1.52 12.48 1.12
C SER A 743 -0.20 11.83 1.45
N ALA A 744 0.77 12.61 1.92
CA ALA A 744 2.04 12.10 2.45
C ALA A 744 1.91 11.58 3.89
N SER A 745 0.88 11.99 4.63
CA SER A 745 0.60 11.58 6.01
C SER A 745 -0.88 11.27 6.19
N SER A 746 -1.24 10.62 7.29
CA SER A 746 -2.65 10.32 7.65
C SER A 746 -3.40 11.51 8.26
N ASP A 747 -2.85 12.72 8.16
CA ASP A 747 -3.34 13.92 8.80
C ASP A 747 -4.25 14.75 7.89
N ILE A 748 -4.79 15.86 8.43
CA ILE A 748 -5.59 16.82 7.67
C ILE A 748 -4.65 17.79 6.95
N GLU A 749 -4.73 17.84 5.62
CA GLU A 749 -4.00 18.78 4.78
C GLU A 749 -4.94 19.91 4.33
N LEU A 750 -4.51 21.16 4.57
CA LEU A 750 -5.25 22.37 4.19
C LEU A 750 -4.40 23.20 3.23
N ASN A 751 -4.92 23.45 2.05
CA ASN A 751 -4.31 24.33 1.07
C ASN A 751 -4.89 25.75 1.22
N MET A 752 -4.09 26.68 1.76
CA MET A 752 -4.45 28.09 1.84
C MET A 752 -4.03 28.83 0.58
N GLN A 753 -4.91 29.65 0.04
CA GLN A 753 -4.67 30.43 -1.19
C GLN A 753 -4.69 31.91 -0.89
N ASP A 754 -3.68 32.64 -1.36
CA ASP A 754 -3.76 34.08 -1.48
C ASP A 754 -4.40 34.49 -2.81
N LYS A 755 -5.65 34.96 -2.75
CA LYS A 755 -6.40 35.47 -3.92
C LYS A 755 -6.13 36.92 -4.25
N THR A 756 -5.32 37.61 -3.45
CA THR A 756 -5.05 39.05 -3.61
C THR A 756 -3.80 39.30 -4.47
N GLY A 757 -2.94 38.27 -4.66
CA GLY A 757 -1.65 38.42 -5.33
C GLY A 757 -0.70 39.35 -4.58
N GLY A 758 -0.86 39.44 -3.24
CA GLY A 758 -0.14 40.35 -2.38
C GLY A 758 1.26 39.90 -1.99
N ASP A 759 1.82 40.56 -0.99
CA ASP A 759 3.14 40.23 -0.44
C ASP A 759 3.12 38.89 0.28
N LEU A 760 4.07 37.99 -0.09
CA LEU A 760 4.23 36.69 0.51
C LEU A 760 4.52 36.73 2.01
N GLY A 761 5.18 37.79 2.50
CA GLY A 761 5.44 37.98 3.92
C GLY A 761 4.16 38.25 4.71
N ARG A 762 3.25 39.05 4.15
CA ARG A 762 1.91 39.26 4.73
C ARG A 762 1.09 37.98 4.75
N PHE A 763 1.13 37.21 3.66
CA PHE A 763 0.44 35.92 3.59
C PHE A 763 0.98 34.94 4.63
N PHE A 764 2.31 34.88 4.81
CA PHE A 764 2.92 34.04 5.83
C PHE A 764 2.49 34.41 7.25
N ASN A 765 2.36 35.71 7.56
CA ASN A 765 1.89 36.16 8.87
C ASN A 765 0.43 35.69 9.11
N VAL A 766 -0.44 35.79 8.10
CA VAL A 766 -1.82 35.28 8.19
C VAL A 766 -1.85 33.76 8.43
N ILE A 767 -0.99 32.99 7.75
CA ILE A 767 -0.84 31.55 7.97
C ILE A 767 -0.39 31.26 9.39
N THR A 768 0.59 32.01 9.90
CA THR A 768 1.14 31.83 11.26
C THR A 768 0.09 32.11 12.34
N ASP A 769 -0.70 33.16 12.17
CA ASP A 769 -1.80 33.50 13.06
C ASP A 769 -2.88 32.41 13.04
N TYR A 770 -3.22 31.91 11.84
CA TYR A 770 -4.19 30.81 11.69
C TYR A 770 -3.68 29.50 12.35
N ILE A 771 -2.41 29.13 12.15
CA ILE A 771 -1.80 27.98 12.80
C ILE A 771 -1.81 28.13 14.32
N SER A 772 -1.54 29.32 14.83
CA SER A 772 -1.59 29.61 16.27
C SER A 772 -2.99 29.43 16.82
N ALA A 773 -4.03 29.88 16.09
CA ALA A 773 -5.42 29.68 16.45
C ALA A 773 -5.84 28.21 16.41
N LEU A 774 -5.36 27.44 15.43
CA LEU A 774 -5.59 25.99 15.35
C LEU A 774 -4.93 25.25 16.52
N ASN A 775 -3.69 25.56 16.86
CA ASN A 775 -2.96 24.95 17.96
C ASN A 775 -3.56 25.28 19.35
N ALA A 776 -4.38 26.32 19.44
CA ALA A 776 -5.12 26.65 20.68
C ALA A 776 -6.39 25.82 20.86
N ARG A 777 -6.81 25.04 19.85
CA ARG A 777 -8.02 24.22 19.91
C ARG A 777 -7.73 22.84 20.53
N PRO A 778 -8.59 22.36 21.44
CA PRO A 778 -8.39 21.06 22.08
C PRO A 778 -8.55 19.86 21.13
N GLU A 779 -9.24 20.04 19.98
CA GLU A 779 -9.45 19.00 18.99
C GLU A 779 -8.23 18.80 18.07
N ILE A 780 -7.29 19.75 18.06
CA ILE A 780 -6.10 19.72 17.20
C ILE A 780 -4.88 19.46 18.05
N SER A 781 -4.23 18.36 17.80
CA SER A 781 -2.97 17.99 18.47
C SER A 781 -1.84 18.93 18.06
N ARG A 782 -1.74 19.25 16.76
CA ARG A 782 -0.72 20.15 16.23
C ARG A 782 -1.09 20.60 14.81
N ALA A 783 -0.90 21.87 14.51
CA ALA A 783 -0.93 22.43 13.16
C ALA A 783 0.43 23.04 12.82
N GLN A 784 0.88 22.92 11.59
CA GLN A 784 2.18 23.43 11.13
C GLN A 784 2.17 23.70 9.61
N THR A 785 3.13 24.45 9.12
CA THR A 785 3.39 24.67 7.70
C THR A 785 4.88 24.51 7.40
N THR A 786 5.20 24.09 6.18
CA THR A 786 6.58 24.10 5.65
C THR A 786 6.84 25.33 4.78
N PHE A 787 5.79 26.10 4.46
CA PHE A 787 5.93 27.34 3.71
C PHE A 787 6.69 28.40 4.53
N ASN A 788 7.77 28.93 3.96
CA ASN A 788 8.52 30.05 4.53
C ASN A 788 9.07 30.91 3.40
N PRO A 789 8.61 32.19 3.27
CA PRO A 789 9.08 33.11 2.23
C PRO A 789 10.43 33.78 2.55
N SER A 790 10.96 33.58 3.78
CA SER A 790 12.19 34.27 4.26
C SER A 790 13.48 33.58 3.75
N PHE A 791 13.46 33.03 2.54
CA PHE A 791 14.67 32.46 1.95
C PHE A 791 15.66 33.60 1.61
N PRO A 792 16.92 33.54 2.09
CA PRO A 792 17.89 34.60 1.82
C PRO A 792 18.21 34.63 0.31
N GLN A 793 18.05 35.82 -0.28
CA GLN A 793 18.30 36.09 -1.69
C GLN A 793 19.11 37.40 -1.84
N TYR A 794 19.99 37.41 -2.83
CA TYR A 794 20.63 38.61 -3.29
C TYR A 794 19.86 39.16 -4.51
N MET A 795 19.51 40.47 -4.45
CA MET A 795 18.98 41.16 -5.62
C MET A 795 20.15 41.66 -6.42
N LEU A 796 20.31 41.24 -7.66
CA LEU A 796 21.27 41.80 -8.60
C LEU A 796 20.59 42.96 -9.33
N ASP A 797 20.97 44.19 -8.96
CA ASP A 797 20.50 45.39 -9.64
C ASP A 797 21.56 45.78 -10.71
N ILE A 798 21.15 45.68 -11.97
CA ILE A 798 22.06 45.95 -13.09
C ILE A 798 21.67 47.30 -13.71
N ASP A 799 22.60 48.26 -13.66
CA ASP A 799 22.46 49.50 -14.42
C ASP A 799 22.62 49.24 -15.92
N ALA A 800 21.47 48.99 -16.56
CA ALA A 800 21.40 48.68 -18.00
C ALA A 800 21.89 49.86 -18.87
N ALA A 801 21.75 51.12 -18.37
CA ALA A 801 22.19 52.29 -19.10
C ALA A 801 23.73 52.36 -19.09
N ALA A 802 24.37 52.14 -17.95
CA ALA A 802 25.83 52.10 -17.85
C ALA A 802 26.40 50.93 -18.67
N LEU A 803 25.76 49.77 -18.65
CA LEU A 803 26.17 48.59 -19.42
C LEU A 803 26.08 48.81 -20.95
N SER A 804 25.02 49.48 -21.42
CA SER A 804 24.83 49.79 -22.83
C SER A 804 25.87 50.81 -23.34
N LEU A 805 26.30 51.76 -22.49
CA LEU A 805 27.33 52.73 -22.85
C LEU A 805 28.71 52.12 -23.04
N ILE A 806 29.04 51.05 -22.33
CA ILE A 806 30.32 50.33 -22.50
C ILE A 806 30.37 49.63 -23.88
N HIS A 807 29.25 49.09 -24.37
CA HIS A 807 29.18 48.45 -25.67
C HIS A 807 29.12 49.43 -26.84
N ILE A 808 28.61 50.62 -26.68
CA ILE A 808 28.56 51.66 -27.73
C ILE A 808 29.94 52.25 -28.02
N SER A 809 30.89 52.19 -27.10
CA SER A 809 32.26 52.69 -27.32
C SER A 809 33.21 51.69 -28.01
N GLU A 810 32.86 50.45 -28.17
CA GLU A 810 33.73 49.43 -28.78
C GLU A 810 33.66 49.32 -30.31
N PRO A 811 32.52 49.55 -31.03
CA PRO A 811 32.52 49.41 -32.50
C PRO A 811 33.46 50.39 -33.25
N THR A 812 33.82 51.47 -32.62
CA THR A 812 34.75 52.47 -33.22
C THR A 812 36.23 52.13 -33.07
N ARG A 813 36.57 51.14 -32.24
CA ARG A 813 37.95 50.71 -32.00
C ARG A 813 38.44 49.64 -32.98
N HIS A 814 37.53 48.94 -33.61
CA HIS A 814 37.86 47.90 -34.64
C HIS A 814 37.99 48.44 -36.07
N LEU A 815 37.76 49.70 -36.30
CA LEU A 815 37.94 50.36 -37.61
C LEU A 815 39.18 51.24 -37.71
N ARG A 816 40.16 51.07 -36.78
CA ARG A 816 41.50 51.68 -36.93
C ARG A 816 42.56 50.60 -36.82
#